data_1781a4624028744ca13b047ca8d7b38c
#
_entry.id   1781a4624028744ca13b047ca8d7b38c
#
_cell.length_a   1.000
_cell.length_b   1.000
_cell.length_c   1.000
_cell.angle_alpha   90.00
_cell.angle_beta   90.00
_cell.angle_gamma   90.00
#
_symmetry.space_group_name_H-M   'P 1'
#
loop_
_entity.id
_entity.type
_entity.pdbx_description
1 polymer ?
#
loop_
_entity_poly.entity_id
_entity_poly.type
_entity_poly.pdbx_seq_one_letter_code
_entity_poly.pdbx_strand_id
1 'polypeptide(L)'
;MILTTFLLAACADALPFVHPQLMGYRSFLPEVKETARFAEMGIPLRTIFIANTVAGNGRSYCQYPLVWKGMGDYDFAPVDAQLGDILKASPKAEFILLLDLNTPIWMTRKLHYDSWNEITHAMCSPMYRNEARKYLDALVRYLEKNYGDRIKAYALLCGHTSEWFERDLRQSHPKNLAWRKWCAERGLKHGPDAPTESQLATAAFEGTVYDPATESEKIDFWKFHSWVISDAVLDFSHVAKTACGGRKPVGADYGYYMICDKDPCGVGNLDYERVLDSPDFDWILSPATYTGREVGGGTGSMLVAGSARLRGKRFFYSIDQWPHSLKCPYNANYFHTVEETVAGNTRNAAFALVHHAGFHWFDQWGGFYKDPAMTERIVKIAEIQKRFANDDTAPYADVLIVADPDSAYGRIDPRGAANGQKGAACPEGFVPAYGCGEEFRNRINHIGVGYDIVSFDDLAKMDLSPFRAIALSDVWTISPEKAKVLRDHVLKDGRTAIWAYAPGVSDGKTLDAGRVHTWAGVDFKTPGVTTTAMDGWKAVYAYDYRELTPEKFREVLKAAGCHFWMDEPVPVMVNRRLLSIHVKAGGRRAVHLPRKCAKVVDLLNGRVVATDCTDFEDDFQSPDTKIYETIYAEAPRHVFRPTDFEDGFKRSAVAKKEKGQMENDH
;
A
#
# COMPACT_ATOMS: atom_id res chain seq x y z
N MET A 1 28.96 -39.47 12.99
CA MET A 1 28.70 -38.20 13.72
C MET A 1 29.46 -37.09 13.04
N ILE A 2 29.15 -36.73 11.81
CA ILE A 2 29.62 -35.53 11.04
C ILE A 2 28.74 -35.51 9.78
N LEU A 3 27.48 -35.07 9.88
CA LEU A 3 26.63 -34.73 8.69
C LEU A 3 25.44 -33.84 9.03
N THR A 4 25.45 -33.11 10.15
CA THR A 4 24.28 -32.32 10.56
C THR A 4 24.57 -30.83 10.70
N THR A 5 25.75 -30.35 10.28
CA THR A 5 26.19 -28.96 10.51
C THR A 5 26.22 -28.08 9.24
N PHE A 6 25.85 -28.62 8.07
CA PHE A 6 25.94 -27.85 6.81
C PHE A 6 24.59 -27.33 6.26
N LEU A 7 23.46 -27.60 6.92
CA LEU A 7 22.13 -27.15 6.43
C LEU A 7 21.57 -25.92 7.14
N LEU A 8 22.24 -25.38 8.16
CA LEU A 8 21.80 -24.19 8.90
C LEU A 8 22.47 -22.88 8.45
N ALA A 9 23.55 -22.96 7.66
CA ALA A 9 24.24 -21.76 7.16
C ALA A 9 23.65 -21.20 5.84
N ALA A 10 22.83 -21.96 5.13
CA ALA A 10 22.27 -21.52 3.84
C ALA A 10 20.96 -20.72 3.93
N CYS A 11 20.35 -20.62 5.11
CA CYS A 11 19.09 -19.87 5.29
C CYS A 11 19.26 -18.45 5.88
N ALA A 12 20.45 -18.09 6.34
CA ALA A 12 20.72 -16.77 6.93
C ALA A 12 21.03 -15.68 5.90
N ASP A 13 21.40 -16.06 4.67
CA ASP A 13 21.74 -15.11 3.59
C ASP A 13 20.55 -14.75 2.66
N ALA A 14 19.34 -15.20 2.94
CA ALA A 14 18.28 -15.21 1.95
C ALA A 14 17.38 -13.96 1.88
N LEU A 15 17.54 -12.94 2.75
CA LEU A 15 16.70 -11.73 2.71
C LEU A 15 17.46 -10.42 2.99
N PRO A 16 18.41 -10.01 2.12
CA PRO A 16 19.11 -8.72 2.31
C PRO A 16 18.23 -7.49 2.16
N PHE A 17 16.95 -7.64 1.76
CA PHE A 17 16.01 -6.55 1.56
C PHE A 17 15.16 -6.25 2.81
N VAL A 18 15.14 -7.11 3.78
CA VAL A 18 14.39 -6.89 5.04
C VAL A 18 15.10 -5.84 5.90
N HIS A 19 16.43 -5.80 5.87
CA HIS A 19 17.29 -4.80 6.51
C HIS A 19 18.56 -4.57 5.67
N PRO A 20 19.05 -3.33 5.64
CA PRO A 20 18.53 -2.11 6.24
C PRO A 20 17.40 -1.45 5.45
N GLN A 21 16.72 -0.47 6.05
CA GLN A 21 15.81 0.43 5.31
C GLN A 21 16.59 1.09 4.15
N LEU A 22 16.02 1.07 2.95
CA LEU A 22 16.65 1.64 1.75
C LEU A 22 16.09 3.02 1.43
N MET A 23 16.95 3.92 0.95
CA MET A 23 16.56 5.21 0.40
C MET A 23 17.23 5.42 -0.94
N GLY A 24 16.47 5.81 -1.95
CA GLY A 24 16.95 5.98 -3.31
C GLY A 24 16.42 7.20 -4.03
N TYR A 25 16.81 7.33 -5.30
CA TYR A 25 16.28 8.30 -6.24
C TYR A 25 15.64 7.57 -7.42
N ARG A 26 14.48 8.06 -7.89
CA ARG A 26 13.73 7.55 -9.04
C ARG A 26 13.39 8.67 -10.00
N SER A 27 13.48 8.39 -11.29
CA SER A 27 12.87 9.20 -12.35
C SER A 27 12.42 8.28 -13.49
N PHE A 28 11.45 8.71 -14.29
CA PHE A 28 11.13 8.07 -15.57
C PHE A 28 12.22 8.34 -16.63
N LEU A 29 12.93 9.45 -16.48
CA LEU A 29 14.03 9.83 -17.36
C LEU A 29 15.38 9.42 -16.77
N PRO A 30 16.44 9.31 -17.56
CA PRO A 30 17.78 8.97 -17.09
C PRO A 30 18.30 9.91 -15.98
N GLU A 31 18.01 11.22 -16.09
CA GLU A 31 18.39 12.26 -15.14
C GLU A 31 19.84 12.09 -14.61
N VAL A 32 20.78 11.93 -15.53
CA VAL A 32 22.18 11.59 -15.25
C VAL A 32 22.84 12.59 -14.27
N LYS A 33 22.54 13.90 -14.44
CA LYS A 33 23.07 14.95 -13.54
C LYS A 33 22.49 14.84 -12.13
N GLU A 34 21.19 14.58 -12.01
CA GLU A 34 20.54 14.40 -10.72
C GLU A 34 21.02 13.13 -10.05
N THR A 35 21.30 12.09 -10.85
CA THR A 35 21.92 10.86 -10.36
C THR A 35 23.26 11.11 -9.69
N ALA A 36 24.15 11.92 -10.32
CA ALA A 36 25.42 12.30 -9.73
C ALA A 36 25.22 13.09 -8.43
N ARG A 37 24.33 14.10 -8.45
CA ARG A 37 24.01 14.92 -7.29
C ARG A 37 23.49 14.11 -6.11
N PHE A 38 22.56 13.17 -6.32
CA PHE A 38 22.07 12.30 -5.26
C PHE A 38 23.15 11.36 -4.72
N ALA A 39 24.08 10.92 -5.57
CA ALA A 39 25.24 10.12 -5.12
C ALA A 39 26.19 10.95 -4.23
N GLU A 40 26.41 12.24 -4.56
CA GLU A 40 27.17 13.19 -3.72
C GLU A 40 26.49 13.42 -2.37
N MET A 41 25.15 13.45 -2.31
CA MET A 41 24.38 13.48 -1.07
C MET A 41 24.42 12.15 -0.27
N GLY A 42 25.20 11.16 -0.74
CA GLY A 42 25.32 9.86 -0.08
C GLY A 42 24.16 8.90 -0.33
N ILE A 43 23.40 9.11 -1.43
CA ILE A 43 22.27 8.28 -1.85
C ILE A 43 22.63 7.59 -3.20
N PRO A 44 23.34 6.46 -3.18
CA PRO A 44 23.78 5.78 -4.41
C PRO A 44 22.68 4.92 -5.06
N LEU A 45 21.59 4.62 -4.35
CA LEU A 45 20.52 3.76 -4.86
C LEU A 45 19.69 4.45 -5.93
N ARG A 46 19.51 3.78 -7.07
CA ARG A 46 18.72 4.23 -8.21
C ARG A 46 17.60 3.26 -8.50
N THR A 47 16.39 3.79 -8.59
CA THR A 47 15.25 3.04 -9.09
C THR A 47 15.05 3.39 -10.56
N ILE A 48 15.25 2.40 -11.44
CA ILE A 48 15.35 2.57 -12.90
C ILE A 48 14.26 1.78 -13.58
N PHE A 49 13.56 2.42 -14.52
CA PHE A 49 12.49 1.85 -15.30
C PHE A 49 13.02 1.28 -16.62
N ILE A 50 12.91 -0.03 -16.82
CA ILE A 50 13.23 -0.72 -18.06
C ILE A 50 11.94 -0.84 -18.89
N ALA A 51 11.72 0.10 -19.79
CA ALA A 51 10.44 0.30 -20.44
C ALA A 51 10.22 -0.56 -21.68
N ASN A 52 9.00 -1.07 -21.83
CA ASN A 52 8.46 -1.66 -23.05
C ASN A 52 7.33 -0.82 -23.68
N THR A 53 6.90 0.24 -23.00
CA THR A 53 5.94 1.22 -23.51
C THR A 53 6.58 2.59 -23.67
N VAL A 54 6.15 3.33 -24.68
CA VAL A 54 6.59 4.72 -24.93
C VAL A 54 5.63 5.74 -24.32
N ALA A 55 4.47 5.32 -23.86
CA ALA A 55 3.44 6.22 -23.35
C ALA A 55 3.28 6.10 -21.83
N GLY A 56 3.23 7.25 -21.17
CA GLY A 56 2.86 7.36 -19.77
C GLY A 56 2.34 8.74 -19.50
N ASN A 57 1.08 8.89 -19.13
CA ASN A 57 0.45 10.18 -18.89
C ASN A 57 0.72 11.23 -19.98
N GLY A 58 0.75 10.79 -21.26
CA GLY A 58 1.04 11.63 -22.41
C GLY A 58 2.51 11.98 -22.62
N ARG A 59 3.44 11.36 -21.88
CA ARG A 59 4.88 11.55 -22.02
C ARG A 59 5.60 10.22 -22.15
N SER A 60 6.79 10.22 -22.76
CA SER A 60 7.66 9.04 -22.81
C SER A 60 8.15 8.65 -21.43
N TYR A 61 8.04 7.38 -21.08
CA TYR A 61 8.63 6.81 -19.86
C TYR A 61 10.11 6.49 -20.01
N CYS A 62 10.61 6.41 -21.24
CA CYS A 62 12.01 6.06 -21.49
C CYS A 62 12.54 6.79 -22.70
N GLN A 63 13.78 7.23 -22.62
CA GLN A 63 14.52 7.85 -23.72
C GLN A 63 15.35 6.83 -24.50
N TYR A 64 15.45 5.58 -24.01
CA TYR A 64 16.16 4.49 -24.67
C TYR A 64 15.19 3.67 -25.52
N PRO A 65 15.66 3.03 -26.59
CA PRO A 65 14.84 2.11 -27.38
C PRO A 65 14.24 0.99 -26.52
N LEU A 66 13.07 0.49 -26.93
CA LEU A 66 12.40 -0.61 -26.25
C LEU A 66 13.20 -1.90 -26.40
N VAL A 67 13.15 -2.74 -25.39
CA VAL A 67 13.93 -3.99 -25.27
C VAL A 67 13.24 -5.15 -25.98
N TRP A 68 11.92 -5.29 -25.86
CA TRP A 68 11.14 -6.42 -26.38
C TRP A 68 10.66 -6.13 -27.81
N LYS A 69 11.38 -6.67 -28.81
CA LYS A 69 11.19 -6.37 -30.26
C LYS A 69 10.20 -7.29 -30.95
N GLY A 70 10.06 -8.53 -30.50
CA GLY A 70 9.22 -9.54 -31.13
C GLY A 70 9.10 -10.80 -30.28
N MET A 71 8.40 -11.82 -30.78
CA MET A 71 8.30 -13.12 -30.11
C MET A 71 9.69 -13.76 -30.03
N GLY A 72 10.23 -13.92 -28.80
CA GLY A 72 11.58 -14.45 -28.58
C GLY A 72 12.71 -13.53 -29.10
N ASP A 73 12.40 -12.29 -29.46
CA ASP A 73 13.38 -11.32 -29.99
C ASP A 73 13.55 -10.16 -28.99
N TYR A 74 14.73 -10.08 -28.40
CA TYR A 74 15.09 -9.14 -27.34
C TYR A 74 16.41 -8.43 -27.67
N ASP A 75 16.39 -7.10 -27.56
CA ASP A 75 17.58 -6.26 -27.71
C ASP A 75 17.94 -5.63 -26.35
N PHE A 76 18.99 -6.09 -25.72
CA PHE A 76 19.44 -5.58 -24.41
C PHE A 76 20.43 -4.41 -24.49
N ALA A 77 20.87 -4.00 -25.69
CA ALA A 77 21.77 -2.85 -25.83
C ALA A 77 21.19 -1.53 -25.24
N PRO A 78 19.88 -1.25 -25.31
CA PRO A 78 19.28 -0.11 -24.61
C PRO A 78 19.42 -0.16 -23.08
N VAL A 79 19.39 -1.35 -22.49
CA VAL A 79 19.61 -1.54 -21.05
C VAL A 79 21.05 -1.19 -20.68
N ASP A 80 22.02 -1.69 -21.45
CA ASP A 80 23.43 -1.38 -21.23
C ASP A 80 23.72 0.12 -21.38
N ALA A 81 23.10 0.78 -22.36
CA ALA A 81 23.22 2.22 -22.56
C ALA A 81 22.65 2.98 -21.34
N GLN A 82 21.46 2.62 -20.88
CA GLN A 82 20.81 3.27 -19.73
C GLN A 82 21.61 3.09 -18.43
N LEU A 83 21.95 1.85 -18.08
CA LEU A 83 22.73 1.56 -16.88
C LEU A 83 24.16 2.11 -16.99
N GLY A 84 24.76 2.05 -18.18
CA GLY A 84 26.10 2.60 -18.43
C GLY A 84 26.17 4.12 -18.25
N ASP A 85 25.16 4.87 -18.69
CA ASP A 85 25.12 6.32 -18.48
C ASP A 85 24.96 6.68 -17.00
N ILE A 86 24.17 5.92 -16.26
CA ILE A 86 24.07 6.05 -14.80
C ILE A 86 25.40 5.73 -14.10
N LEU A 87 26.05 4.65 -14.48
CA LEU A 87 27.33 4.23 -13.87
C LEU A 87 28.48 5.19 -14.18
N LYS A 88 28.49 5.86 -15.34
CA LYS A 88 29.44 6.94 -15.63
C LYS A 88 29.26 8.12 -14.69
N ALA A 89 28.01 8.49 -14.37
CA ALA A 89 27.70 9.60 -13.47
C ALA A 89 27.88 9.23 -11.99
N SER A 90 27.61 7.98 -11.63
CA SER A 90 27.70 7.44 -10.28
C SER A 90 28.31 6.03 -10.31
N PRO A 91 29.65 5.90 -10.27
CA PRO A 91 30.32 4.59 -10.38
C PRO A 91 29.97 3.59 -9.27
N LYS A 92 29.44 4.07 -8.14
CA LYS A 92 28.97 3.27 -7.01
C LYS A 92 27.46 3.07 -7.00
N ALA A 93 26.75 3.40 -8.08
CA ALA A 93 25.31 3.25 -8.14
C ALA A 93 24.88 1.79 -7.90
N GLU A 94 23.85 1.63 -7.12
CA GLU A 94 23.10 0.40 -6.86
C GLU A 94 21.70 0.54 -7.43
N PHE A 95 21.05 -0.57 -7.82
CA PHE A 95 19.83 -0.51 -8.60
C PHE A 95 18.66 -1.26 -7.95
N ILE A 96 17.49 -0.64 -7.94
CA ILE A 96 16.20 -1.31 -7.99
C ILE A 96 15.71 -1.19 -9.42
N LEU A 97 15.44 -2.31 -10.09
CA LEU A 97 15.01 -2.33 -11.48
C LEU A 97 13.51 -2.58 -11.58
N LEU A 98 12.81 -1.62 -12.18
CA LEU A 98 11.39 -1.68 -12.48
C LEU A 98 11.23 -2.26 -13.88
N LEU A 99 10.72 -3.49 -13.97
CA LEU A 99 10.62 -4.25 -15.21
C LEU A 99 9.21 -4.09 -15.78
N ASP A 100 9.10 -3.34 -16.87
CA ASP A 100 7.83 -3.09 -17.57
C ASP A 100 7.39 -4.32 -18.37
N LEU A 101 6.25 -4.88 -17.96
CA LEU A 101 5.60 -6.01 -18.62
C LEU A 101 4.39 -5.58 -19.47
N ASN A 102 4.21 -4.28 -19.71
CA ASN A 102 3.16 -3.84 -20.61
C ASN A 102 3.38 -4.38 -22.05
N THR A 103 2.28 -4.59 -22.75
CA THR A 103 2.32 -5.06 -24.13
C THR A 103 3.10 -4.09 -25.02
N PRO A 104 4.20 -4.53 -25.66
CA PRO A 104 4.87 -3.69 -26.66
C PRO A 104 3.97 -3.50 -27.89
N ILE A 105 4.23 -2.46 -28.68
CA ILE A 105 3.38 -2.07 -29.81
C ILE A 105 3.12 -3.20 -30.81
N TRP A 106 4.13 -4.06 -31.06
CA TRP A 106 3.98 -5.19 -31.95
C TRP A 106 3.00 -6.23 -31.43
N MET A 107 2.94 -6.44 -30.09
CA MET A 107 2.02 -7.36 -29.45
C MET A 107 0.62 -6.77 -29.37
N THR A 108 0.48 -5.47 -29.05
CA THR A 108 -0.80 -4.77 -29.10
C THR A 108 -1.47 -4.90 -30.45
N ARG A 109 -0.71 -4.74 -31.56
CA ARG A 109 -1.21 -4.95 -32.91
C ARG A 109 -1.69 -6.38 -33.20
N LYS A 110 -1.07 -7.36 -32.55
CA LYS A 110 -1.41 -8.78 -32.72
C LYS A 110 -2.58 -9.22 -31.85
N LEU A 111 -2.71 -8.67 -30.65
CA LEU A 111 -3.77 -8.99 -29.70
C LEU A 111 -5.02 -8.14 -29.90
N HIS A 112 -4.90 -6.96 -30.55
CA HIS A 112 -5.95 -5.95 -30.72
C HIS A 112 -6.40 -5.28 -29.41
N TYR A 113 -5.62 -5.38 -28.33
CA TYR A 113 -5.79 -4.67 -27.06
C TYR A 113 -4.44 -4.36 -26.41
N ASP A 114 -4.44 -3.38 -25.54
CA ASP A 114 -3.27 -2.79 -24.89
C ASP A 114 -3.38 -2.99 -23.38
N SER A 115 -2.40 -3.63 -22.77
CA SER A 115 -2.38 -3.85 -21.32
C SER A 115 -2.36 -2.55 -20.51
N TRP A 116 -1.93 -1.45 -21.10
CA TRP A 116 -1.96 -0.14 -20.45
C TRP A 116 -3.37 0.29 -20.02
N ASN A 117 -4.36 0.00 -20.84
CA ASN A 117 -5.76 0.34 -20.58
C ASN A 117 -6.59 -0.89 -20.19
N GLU A 118 -6.21 -2.07 -20.63
CA GLU A 118 -7.00 -3.30 -20.60
C GLU A 118 -6.16 -4.46 -20.06
N ILE A 119 -5.61 -4.31 -18.87
CA ILE A 119 -4.65 -5.27 -18.31
C ILE A 119 -5.25 -6.68 -18.20
N THR A 120 -6.50 -6.81 -17.76
CA THR A 120 -7.13 -8.14 -17.60
C THR A 120 -7.30 -8.86 -18.93
N HIS A 121 -7.51 -8.15 -20.04
CA HIS A 121 -7.55 -8.75 -21.39
C HIS A 121 -6.20 -9.38 -21.75
N ALA A 122 -5.10 -8.65 -21.53
CA ALA A 122 -3.75 -9.17 -21.77
C ALA A 122 -3.45 -10.37 -20.85
N MET A 123 -3.75 -10.27 -19.55
CA MET A 123 -3.46 -11.32 -18.57
C MET A 123 -4.28 -12.60 -18.83
N CYS A 124 -5.47 -12.50 -19.40
CA CYS A 124 -6.26 -13.65 -19.82
C CYS A 124 -5.78 -14.27 -21.15
N SER A 125 -4.85 -13.65 -21.86
CA SER A 125 -4.30 -14.18 -23.11
C SER A 125 -3.15 -15.15 -22.87
N PRO A 126 -3.28 -16.45 -23.24
CA PRO A 126 -2.17 -17.41 -23.11
C PRO A 126 -0.95 -17.00 -23.92
N MET A 127 -1.14 -16.36 -25.08
CA MET A 127 -0.05 -15.90 -25.92
C MET A 127 0.75 -14.81 -25.20
N TYR A 128 0.09 -13.80 -24.66
CA TYR A 128 0.77 -12.76 -23.90
C TYR A 128 1.53 -13.34 -22.71
N ARG A 129 0.86 -14.15 -21.88
CA ARG A 129 1.46 -14.74 -20.66
C ARG A 129 2.73 -15.54 -20.99
N ASN A 130 2.67 -16.37 -22.04
CA ASN A 130 3.82 -17.19 -22.43
C ASN A 130 5.00 -16.35 -22.94
N GLU A 131 4.74 -15.35 -23.76
CA GLU A 131 5.82 -14.50 -24.29
C GLU A 131 6.39 -13.56 -23.21
N ALA A 132 5.55 -13.04 -22.30
CA ALA A 132 6.00 -12.23 -21.19
C ALA A 132 6.89 -13.00 -20.19
N ARG A 133 6.57 -14.28 -19.92
CA ARG A 133 7.45 -15.17 -19.12
C ARG A 133 8.82 -15.34 -19.75
N LYS A 134 8.88 -15.60 -21.07
CA LYS A 134 10.14 -15.77 -21.80
C LYS A 134 10.98 -14.48 -21.81
N TYR A 135 10.32 -13.35 -22.04
CA TYR A 135 10.96 -12.04 -22.01
C TYR A 135 11.53 -11.75 -20.63
N LEU A 136 10.73 -11.93 -19.57
CA LEU A 136 11.13 -11.66 -18.20
C LEU A 136 12.29 -12.56 -17.74
N ASP A 137 12.23 -13.87 -18.05
CA ASP A 137 13.33 -14.81 -17.75
C ASP A 137 14.63 -14.39 -18.45
N ALA A 138 14.55 -14.07 -19.76
CA ALA A 138 15.72 -13.64 -20.52
C ALA A 138 16.31 -12.32 -20.01
N LEU A 139 15.46 -11.33 -19.71
CA LEU A 139 15.89 -10.04 -19.18
C LEU A 139 16.55 -10.18 -17.81
N VAL A 140 15.93 -10.89 -16.87
CA VAL A 140 16.48 -11.05 -15.51
C VAL A 140 17.79 -11.81 -15.54
N ARG A 141 17.91 -12.89 -16.34
CA ARG A 141 19.20 -13.60 -16.50
C ARG A 141 20.29 -12.72 -17.11
N TYR A 142 19.93 -11.89 -18.09
CA TYR A 142 20.86 -10.93 -18.67
C TYR A 142 21.36 -9.92 -17.63
N LEU A 143 20.44 -9.36 -16.84
CA LEU A 143 20.74 -8.39 -15.79
C LEU A 143 21.57 -8.99 -14.67
N GLU A 144 21.27 -10.20 -14.20
CA GLU A 144 22.05 -10.90 -13.17
C GLU A 144 23.47 -11.21 -13.65
N LYS A 145 23.64 -11.62 -14.92
CA LYS A 145 24.94 -11.91 -15.49
C LYS A 145 25.85 -10.67 -15.57
N ASN A 146 25.28 -9.52 -15.96
CA ASN A 146 26.08 -8.34 -16.30
C ASN A 146 26.13 -7.30 -15.18
N TYR A 147 25.10 -7.26 -14.30
CA TYR A 147 24.92 -6.22 -13.28
C TYR A 147 24.53 -6.77 -11.89
N GLY A 148 24.50 -8.08 -11.70
CA GLY A 148 23.94 -8.73 -10.50
C GLY A 148 24.46 -8.20 -9.17
N ASP A 149 25.78 -7.89 -9.08
CA ASP A 149 26.39 -7.36 -7.86
C ASP A 149 25.87 -5.96 -7.48
N ARG A 150 25.25 -5.24 -8.42
CA ARG A 150 24.73 -3.89 -8.22
C ARG A 150 23.22 -3.87 -8.03
N ILE A 151 22.54 -4.94 -8.38
CA ILE A 151 21.07 -5.02 -8.28
C ILE A 151 20.66 -5.39 -6.85
N LYS A 152 19.83 -4.56 -6.25
CA LYS A 152 19.26 -4.78 -4.91
C LYS A 152 17.91 -5.48 -4.95
N ALA A 153 17.08 -5.18 -5.95
CA ALA A 153 15.74 -5.74 -6.07
C ALA A 153 15.18 -5.57 -7.48
N TYR A 154 14.14 -6.36 -7.79
CA TYR A 154 13.30 -6.22 -8.97
C TYR A 154 11.88 -5.86 -8.57
N ALA A 155 11.23 -4.98 -9.34
CA ALA A 155 9.79 -4.75 -9.29
C ALA A 155 9.15 -5.02 -10.64
N LEU A 156 8.04 -5.73 -10.62
CA LEU A 156 7.26 -6.08 -11.79
C LEU A 156 6.17 -5.03 -12.00
N LEU A 157 6.15 -4.40 -13.15
CA LEU A 157 5.22 -3.34 -13.47
C LEU A 157 4.40 -3.68 -14.71
N CYS A 158 3.11 -3.40 -14.67
CA CYS A 158 2.19 -3.56 -15.80
C CYS A 158 0.92 -2.75 -15.57
N GLY A 159 0.08 -2.63 -16.59
CA GLY A 159 -1.20 -1.94 -16.50
C GLY A 159 -1.08 -0.43 -16.57
N HIS A 160 -2.16 0.25 -16.21
CA HIS A 160 -2.22 1.70 -16.26
C HIS A 160 -1.22 2.32 -15.26
N THR A 161 -0.50 3.34 -15.70
CA THR A 161 0.60 3.97 -14.97
C THR A 161 1.69 3.00 -14.50
N SER A 162 1.67 1.75 -15.02
CA SER A 162 2.55 0.64 -14.63
C SER A 162 2.34 0.14 -13.18
N GLU A 163 1.15 0.36 -12.63
CA GLU A 163 0.77 0.07 -11.23
C GLU A 163 -0.25 -1.08 -11.11
N TRP A 164 -0.32 -1.96 -12.08
CA TRP A 164 -1.27 -3.08 -12.16
C TRP A 164 -2.74 -2.66 -12.09
N PHE A 165 -3.04 -1.45 -12.55
CA PHE A 165 -4.40 -0.93 -12.60
C PHE A 165 -5.13 -1.30 -13.87
N GLU A 166 -6.37 -1.79 -13.73
CA GLU A 166 -7.33 -1.87 -14.80
C GLU A 166 -8.03 -0.52 -14.99
N ARG A 167 -8.22 -0.12 -16.25
CA ARG A 167 -8.97 1.08 -16.61
C ARG A 167 -10.18 0.81 -17.49
N ASP A 168 -10.26 -0.39 -18.03
CA ASP A 168 -11.32 -0.76 -18.95
C ASP A 168 -11.93 -2.11 -18.59
N LEU A 169 -13.20 -2.13 -18.25
CA LEU A 169 -13.95 -3.32 -17.86
C LEU A 169 -14.62 -4.02 -19.04
N ARG A 170 -14.41 -3.54 -20.29
CA ARG A 170 -15.01 -4.16 -21.48
C ARG A 170 -14.74 -5.67 -21.51
N GLN A 171 -15.67 -6.35 -22.13
CA GLN A 171 -15.55 -7.78 -22.36
C GLN A 171 -14.62 -8.08 -23.54
N SER A 172 -13.96 -9.23 -23.48
CA SER A 172 -13.20 -9.80 -24.59
C SER A 172 -13.31 -11.31 -24.61
N HIS A 173 -13.02 -11.89 -25.76
CA HIS A 173 -13.04 -13.34 -25.89
C HIS A 173 -12.07 -14.05 -24.90
N PRO A 174 -10.80 -13.64 -24.75
CA PRO A 174 -9.91 -14.23 -23.74
C PRO A 174 -10.43 -14.10 -22.31
N LYS A 175 -11.00 -12.94 -21.95
CA LYS A 175 -11.57 -12.69 -20.62
C LYS A 175 -12.76 -13.62 -20.35
N ASN A 176 -13.67 -13.78 -21.31
CA ASN A 176 -14.82 -14.66 -21.16
C ASN A 176 -14.42 -16.15 -21.11
N LEU A 177 -13.37 -16.56 -21.86
CA LEU A 177 -12.81 -17.92 -21.73
C LEU A 177 -12.21 -18.15 -20.34
N ALA A 178 -11.45 -17.21 -19.84
CA ALA A 178 -10.85 -17.28 -18.51
C ALA A 178 -11.92 -17.27 -17.40
N TRP A 179 -12.97 -16.46 -17.54
CA TRP A 179 -14.12 -16.43 -16.63
C TRP A 179 -14.80 -17.80 -16.53
N ARG A 180 -15.14 -18.40 -17.67
CA ARG A 180 -15.76 -19.75 -17.71
C ARG A 180 -14.89 -20.79 -17.01
N LYS A 181 -13.59 -20.78 -17.30
CA LYS A 181 -12.64 -21.69 -16.67
C LYS A 181 -12.58 -21.47 -15.15
N TRP A 182 -12.46 -20.22 -14.71
CA TRP A 182 -12.40 -19.85 -13.30
C TRP A 182 -13.67 -20.27 -12.55
N CYS A 183 -14.85 -20.06 -13.13
CA CYS A 183 -16.12 -20.51 -12.58
C CYS A 183 -16.18 -22.03 -12.48
N ALA A 184 -15.82 -22.76 -13.55
CA ALA A 184 -15.83 -24.22 -13.58
C ALA A 184 -14.93 -24.84 -12.52
N GLU A 185 -13.72 -24.31 -12.35
CA GLU A 185 -12.76 -24.79 -11.32
C GLU A 185 -13.28 -24.59 -9.89
N ARG A 186 -14.23 -23.67 -9.67
CA ARG A 186 -14.85 -23.39 -8.37
C ARG A 186 -16.27 -23.94 -8.22
N GLY A 187 -16.76 -24.68 -9.22
CA GLY A 187 -18.10 -25.26 -9.22
C GLY A 187 -19.23 -24.22 -9.30
N LEU A 188 -18.92 -23.00 -9.76
CA LEU A 188 -19.87 -21.90 -9.90
C LEU A 188 -20.69 -22.06 -11.19
N LYS A 189 -21.99 -21.76 -11.11
CA LYS A 189 -22.93 -21.87 -12.23
C LYS A 189 -23.39 -20.48 -12.69
N HIS A 190 -22.46 -19.73 -13.28
CA HIS A 190 -22.76 -18.42 -13.85
C HIS A 190 -22.90 -18.47 -15.39
N GLY A 191 -23.27 -17.31 -15.96
CA GLY A 191 -23.35 -17.16 -17.41
C GLY A 191 -22.01 -17.40 -18.11
N PRO A 192 -22.03 -17.69 -19.44
CA PRO A 192 -20.80 -17.97 -20.19
C PRO A 192 -19.93 -16.75 -20.39
N ASP A 193 -20.49 -15.55 -20.26
CA ASP A 193 -19.79 -14.29 -20.43
C ASP A 193 -19.73 -13.55 -19.09
N ALA A 194 -18.62 -12.90 -18.81
CA ALA A 194 -18.44 -12.08 -17.63
C ALA A 194 -19.50 -10.93 -17.61
N PRO A 195 -19.94 -10.48 -16.42
CA PRO A 195 -20.85 -9.34 -16.33
C PRO A 195 -20.34 -8.08 -17.04
N THR A 196 -21.25 -7.34 -17.64
CA THR A 196 -20.96 -6.05 -18.29
C THR A 196 -20.85 -4.93 -17.26
N GLU A 197 -20.22 -3.83 -17.63
CA GLU A 197 -20.15 -2.62 -16.80
C GLU A 197 -21.53 -2.15 -16.32
N SER A 198 -22.54 -2.15 -17.22
CA SER A 198 -23.90 -1.75 -16.87
C SER A 198 -24.58 -2.69 -15.85
N GLN A 199 -24.27 -3.98 -15.89
CA GLN A 199 -24.74 -4.93 -14.88
C GLN A 199 -24.07 -4.69 -13.52
N LEU A 200 -22.77 -4.41 -13.52
CA LEU A 200 -21.99 -4.12 -12.30
C LEU A 200 -22.37 -2.78 -11.65
N ALA A 201 -22.97 -1.85 -12.40
CA ALA A 201 -23.36 -0.53 -11.90
C ALA A 201 -24.69 -0.54 -11.12
N THR A 202 -25.33 -1.68 -10.90
CA THR A 202 -26.59 -1.81 -10.18
C THR A 202 -26.49 -2.81 -9.04
N ALA A 203 -27.10 -2.49 -7.89
CA ALA A 203 -27.14 -3.38 -6.73
C ALA A 203 -28.50 -3.33 -6.05
N ALA A 204 -28.96 -4.46 -5.48
CA ALA A 204 -30.27 -4.60 -4.90
C ALA A 204 -30.44 -3.82 -3.60
N PHE A 205 -29.43 -3.77 -2.74
CA PHE A 205 -29.53 -3.08 -1.45
C PHE A 205 -29.12 -1.61 -1.57
N GLU A 206 -30.10 -0.73 -1.45
CA GLU A 206 -29.92 0.73 -1.50
C GLU A 206 -29.13 1.22 -2.74
N GLY A 207 -29.12 0.44 -3.83
CA GLY A 207 -28.31 0.71 -5.00
C GLY A 207 -26.79 0.62 -4.79
N THR A 208 -26.32 0.01 -3.70
CA THR A 208 -24.89 0.04 -3.29
C THR A 208 -24.31 -1.32 -3.04
N VAL A 209 -25.02 -2.25 -2.37
CA VAL A 209 -24.52 -3.58 -2.00
C VAL A 209 -25.26 -4.64 -2.78
N TYR A 210 -24.52 -5.55 -3.40
CA TYR A 210 -25.08 -6.69 -4.14
C TYR A 210 -25.74 -7.69 -3.18
N ASP A 211 -26.89 -8.23 -3.59
CA ASP A 211 -27.52 -9.33 -2.89
C ASP A 211 -26.83 -10.65 -3.25
N PRO A 212 -26.16 -11.32 -2.30
CA PRO A 212 -25.51 -12.61 -2.58
C PRO A 212 -26.46 -13.69 -3.09
N ALA A 213 -27.76 -13.62 -2.76
CA ALA A 213 -28.75 -14.59 -3.20
C ALA A 213 -29.11 -14.46 -4.68
N THR A 214 -29.11 -13.23 -5.22
CA THR A 214 -29.58 -12.94 -6.58
C THR A 214 -28.53 -12.32 -7.49
N GLU A 215 -27.45 -11.77 -6.91
CA GLU A 215 -26.38 -11.05 -7.62
C GLU A 215 -24.98 -11.66 -7.38
N SER A 216 -24.91 -12.93 -6.96
CA SER A 216 -23.62 -13.61 -6.68
C SER A 216 -22.65 -13.57 -7.87
N GLU A 217 -23.14 -13.57 -9.11
CA GLU A 217 -22.32 -13.49 -10.32
C GLU A 217 -21.49 -12.20 -10.36
N LYS A 218 -22.04 -11.07 -9.90
CA LYS A 218 -21.33 -9.78 -9.84
C LYS A 218 -20.23 -9.80 -8.78
N ILE A 219 -20.51 -10.38 -7.61
CA ILE A 219 -19.53 -10.56 -6.51
C ILE A 219 -18.38 -11.45 -6.98
N ASP A 220 -18.71 -12.57 -7.60
CA ASP A 220 -17.71 -13.52 -8.09
C ASP A 220 -16.92 -12.96 -9.28
N PHE A 221 -17.53 -12.06 -10.08
CA PHE A 221 -16.80 -11.34 -11.12
C PHE A 221 -15.70 -10.44 -10.53
N TRP A 222 -15.95 -9.70 -9.46
CA TRP A 222 -14.93 -8.86 -8.83
C TRP A 222 -13.81 -9.70 -8.21
N LYS A 223 -14.13 -10.88 -7.66
CA LYS A 223 -13.13 -11.85 -7.20
C LYS A 223 -12.28 -12.37 -8.37
N PHE A 224 -12.93 -12.75 -9.47
CA PHE A 224 -12.24 -13.17 -10.70
C PHE A 224 -11.35 -12.05 -11.26
N HIS A 225 -11.87 -10.84 -11.33
CA HIS A 225 -11.15 -9.68 -11.86
C HIS A 225 -9.86 -9.41 -11.07
N SER A 226 -9.93 -9.39 -9.75
CA SER A 226 -8.75 -9.25 -8.88
C SER A 226 -7.83 -10.47 -8.96
N TRP A 227 -8.42 -11.67 -9.06
CA TRP A 227 -7.65 -12.92 -9.21
C TRP A 227 -6.82 -12.95 -10.49
N VAL A 228 -7.33 -12.47 -11.62
CA VAL A 228 -6.57 -12.41 -12.89
C VAL A 228 -5.29 -11.60 -12.74
N ILE A 229 -5.38 -10.46 -12.07
CA ILE A 229 -4.23 -9.57 -11.86
C ILE A 229 -3.25 -10.18 -10.85
N SER A 230 -3.72 -10.64 -9.70
CA SER A 230 -2.87 -11.26 -8.68
C SER A 230 -2.20 -12.54 -9.17
N ASP A 231 -2.90 -13.35 -9.98
CA ASP A 231 -2.34 -14.54 -10.62
C ASP A 231 -1.19 -14.19 -11.58
N ALA A 232 -1.32 -13.08 -12.31
CA ALA A 232 -0.24 -12.59 -13.16
C ALA A 232 0.96 -12.10 -12.34
N VAL A 233 0.73 -11.34 -11.28
CA VAL A 233 1.79 -10.88 -10.37
C VAL A 233 2.54 -12.06 -9.78
N LEU A 234 1.83 -13.09 -9.32
CA LEU A 234 2.43 -14.30 -8.74
C LEU A 234 3.25 -15.10 -9.75
N ASP A 235 2.69 -15.32 -10.93
CA ASP A 235 3.34 -16.04 -12.02
C ASP A 235 4.65 -15.37 -12.44
N PHE A 236 4.61 -14.06 -12.68
CA PHE A 236 5.81 -13.32 -13.05
C PHE A 236 6.80 -13.17 -11.90
N SER A 237 6.33 -13.09 -10.65
CA SER A 237 7.23 -13.14 -9.48
C SER A 237 8.00 -14.46 -9.40
N HIS A 238 7.33 -15.58 -9.66
CA HIS A 238 7.96 -16.90 -9.72
C HIS A 238 9.03 -16.96 -10.84
N VAL A 239 8.71 -16.44 -12.03
CA VAL A 239 9.67 -16.38 -13.15
C VAL A 239 10.90 -15.53 -12.78
N ALA A 240 10.70 -14.33 -12.23
CA ALA A 240 11.80 -13.45 -11.84
C ALA A 240 12.65 -14.06 -10.71
N LYS A 241 12.02 -14.68 -9.69
CA LYS A 241 12.71 -15.40 -8.60
C LYS A 241 13.56 -16.54 -9.13
N THR A 242 13.00 -17.35 -10.02
CA THR A 242 13.71 -18.47 -10.65
C THR A 242 14.89 -17.96 -11.47
N ALA A 243 14.68 -16.93 -12.30
CA ALA A 243 15.70 -16.36 -13.17
C ALA A 243 16.89 -15.77 -12.40
N CYS A 244 16.65 -15.11 -11.26
CA CYS A 244 17.72 -14.60 -10.37
C CYS A 244 18.24 -15.66 -9.38
N GLY A 245 17.79 -16.92 -9.44
CA GLY A 245 18.21 -17.99 -8.55
C GLY A 245 17.84 -17.75 -7.09
N GLY A 246 16.72 -17.06 -6.81
CA GLY A 246 16.25 -16.72 -5.48
C GLY A 246 17.06 -15.64 -4.75
N ARG A 247 18.13 -15.12 -5.36
CA ARG A 247 19.10 -14.22 -4.69
C ARG A 247 18.60 -12.80 -4.48
N LYS A 248 17.61 -12.35 -5.26
CA LYS A 248 17.11 -10.97 -5.21
C LYS A 248 15.65 -10.91 -4.78
N PRO A 249 15.30 -9.89 -3.99
CA PRO A 249 13.90 -9.59 -3.70
C PRO A 249 13.14 -9.21 -4.97
N VAL A 250 11.92 -9.73 -5.09
CA VAL A 250 10.97 -9.42 -6.17
C VAL A 250 9.72 -8.81 -5.57
N GLY A 251 9.23 -7.74 -6.16
CA GLY A 251 8.03 -7.03 -5.73
C GLY A 251 7.26 -6.43 -6.89
N ALA A 252 6.24 -5.64 -6.57
CA ALA A 252 5.41 -4.96 -7.55
C ALA A 252 4.79 -3.69 -6.98
N ASP A 253 4.37 -2.80 -7.88
CA ASP A 253 3.52 -1.65 -7.60
C ASP A 253 2.06 -2.14 -7.60
N TYR A 254 1.58 -2.68 -6.47
CA TYR A 254 0.35 -3.47 -6.39
C TYR A 254 -0.26 -3.45 -4.98
N GLY A 255 -1.56 -3.77 -4.85
CA GLY A 255 -2.22 -4.00 -3.57
C GLY A 255 -2.86 -2.74 -2.96
N TYR A 256 -3.33 -1.83 -3.78
CA TYR A 256 -3.88 -0.54 -3.39
C TYR A 256 -5.33 -0.65 -2.91
N TYR A 257 -5.52 -0.91 -1.63
CA TYR A 257 -6.84 -0.88 -1.01
C TYR A 257 -7.28 0.55 -0.64
N MET A 258 -6.37 1.34 -0.07
CA MET A 258 -6.62 2.73 0.34
C MET A 258 -6.41 3.71 -0.81
N ILE A 259 -7.02 3.41 -1.95
CA ILE A 259 -6.86 4.19 -3.18
C ILE A 259 -7.77 5.41 -3.22
N CYS A 260 -7.25 6.51 -3.73
CA CYS A 260 -7.97 7.80 -3.82
C CYS A 260 -9.15 7.81 -4.81
N ASP A 261 -9.19 6.88 -5.74
CA ASP A 261 -10.28 6.78 -6.73
C ASP A 261 -11.56 6.13 -6.17
N LYS A 262 -11.54 5.74 -4.89
CA LYS A 262 -12.69 5.16 -4.17
C LYS A 262 -13.24 3.86 -4.77
N ASP A 263 -12.49 3.23 -5.66
CA ASP A 263 -12.89 2.02 -6.38
C ASP A 263 -11.81 0.94 -6.34
N PRO A 264 -11.61 0.29 -5.19
CA PRO A 264 -10.62 -0.77 -5.07
C PRO A 264 -10.97 -2.03 -5.89
N CYS A 265 -12.27 -2.29 -6.20
CA CYS A 265 -12.68 -3.43 -7.00
C CYS A 265 -12.25 -3.30 -8.44
N GLY A 266 -12.59 -2.18 -9.06
CA GLY A 266 -12.39 -1.97 -10.47
C GLY A 266 -10.93 -1.87 -10.88
N VAL A 267 -10.04 -1.39 -10.00
CA VAL A 267 -8.59 -1.41 -10.28
C VAL A 267 -7.99 -2.81 -10.18
N GLY A 268 -8.68 -3.78 -9.55
CA GLY A 268 -8.30 -5.19 -9.55
C GLY A 268 -7.21 -5.58 -8.56
N ASN A 269 -7.04 -4.81 -7.48
CA ASN A 269 -5.95 -4.99 -6.53
C ASN A 269 -6.36 -5.65 -5.20
N LEU A 270 -7.59 -6.18 -5.09
CA LEU A 270 -8.13 -6.67 -3.81
C LEU A 270 -7.63 -8.05 -3.37
N ASP A 271 -7.07 -8.86 -4.27
CA ASP A 271 -6.52 -10.18 -3.94
C ASP A 271 -5.05 -10.08 -3.45
N TYR A 272 -4.74 -8.99 -2.73
CA TYR A 272 -3.39 -8.68 -2.28
C TYR A 272 -2.89 -9.64 -1.19
N GLU A 273 -3.76 -10.24 -0.39
CA GLU A 273 -3.37 -11.20 0.64
C GLU A 273 -2.69 -12.42 0.04
N ARG A 274 -3.27 -12.98 -1.03
CA ARG A 274 -2.69 -14.11 -1.76
C ARG A 274 -1.30 -13.77 -2.32
N VAL A 275 -1.10 -12.55 -2.78
CA VAL A 275 0.20 -12.07 -3.26
C VAL A 275 1.19 -11.93 -2.11
N LEU A 276 0.77 -11.33 -0.99
CA LEU A 276 1.59 -11.17 0.20
C LEU A 276 1.96 -12.51 0.86
N ASP A 277 1.12 -13.54 0.74
CA ASP A 277 1.40 -14.89 1.26
C ASP A 277 2.41 -15.67 0.40
N SER A 278 2.71 -15.20 -0.81
CA SER A 278 3.62 -15.89 -1.73
C SER A 278 5.09 -15.81 -1.25
N PRO A 279 5.83 -16.94 -1.29
CA PRO A 279 7.26 -16.93 -1.00
C PRO A 279 8.10 -16.29 -2.12
N ASP A 280 7.55 -16.12 -3.32
CA ASP A 280 8.23 -15.53 -4.47
C ASP A 280 8.05 -14.01 -4.56
N PHE A 281 7.23 -13.43 -3.65
CA PHE A 281 6.96 -12.01 -3.57
C PHE A 281 7.47 -11.45 -2.24
N ASP A 282 8.40 -10.50 -2.26
CA ASP A 282 9.11 -10.04 -1.05
C ASP A 282 8.71 -8.64 -0.61
N TRP A 283 8.31 -7.76 -1.52
CA TRP A 283 8.06 -6.37 -1.21
C TRP A 283 7.02 -5.74 -2.13
N ILE A 284 6.40 -4.70 -1.65
CA ILE A 284 5.30 -3.99 -2.30
C ILE A 284 5.66 -2.51 -2.42
N LEU A 285 5.40 -1.92 -3.57
CA LEU A 285 5.67 -0.52 -3.86
C LEU A 285 4.36 0.26 -3.93
N SER A 286 4.36 1.48 -3.40
CA SER A 286 3.22 2.39 -3.52
C SER A 286 3.68 3.85 -3.50
N PRO A 287 3.07 4.72 -4.31
CA PRO A 287 3.20 6.15 -4.09
C PRO A 287 2.51 6.59 -2.80
N ALA A 288 2.73 7.83 -2.39
CA ALA A 288 1.91 8.50 -1.41
C ALA A 288 0.45 8.56 -1.89
N THR A 289 -0.50 8.47 -0.95
CA THR A 289 -1.90 8.72 -1.31
C THR A 289 -2.07 10.11 -1.94
N TYR A 290 -3.01 10.24 -2.87
CA TYR A 290 -3.29 11.52 -3.53
C TYR A 290 -4.22 12.43 -2.71
N THR A 291 -4.79 11.93 -1.62
CA THR A 291 -5.56 12.70 -0.66
C THR A 291 -4.69 13.09 0.55
N GLY A 292 -4.93 14.27 1.13
CA GLY A 292 -4.16 14.74 2.29
C GLY A 292 -2.70 15.12 1.97
N ARG A 293 -2.38 15.40 0.71
CA ARG A 293 -1.04 15.83 0.28
C ARG A 293 -0.74 17.30 0.55
N GLU A 294 -1.77 18.12 0.71
CA GLU A 294 -1.64 19.53 1.03
C GLU A 294 -0.88 19.73 2.35
N VAL A 295 -0.38 20.94 2.54
CA VAL A 295 0.25 21.32 3.82
C VAL A 295 -0.79 21.31 4.94
N GLY A 296 -0.46 20.65 6.02
CA GLY A 296 -1.39 20.34 7.10
C GLY A 296 -2.09 18.99 6.93
N GLY A 297 -2.01 18.37 5.75
CA GLY A 297 -2.53 17.02 5.49
C GLY A 297 -1.61 15.92 6.02
N GLY A 298 -2.18 14.75 6.33
CA GLY A 298 -1.46 13.64 6.93
C GLY A 298 -0.73 12.73 5.94
N THR A 299 -1.08 12.78 4.64
CA THR A 299 -0.59 11.84 3.62
C THR A 299 -0.77 10.35 4.03
N GLY A 300 0.05 9.44 3.57
CA GLY A 300 0.02 8.02 3.91
C GLY A 300 0.23 7.15 2.66
N SER A 301 0.23 5.84 2.83
CA SER A 301 0.30 4.91 1.70
C SER A 301 -1.10 4.45 1.28
N MET A 302 -1.22 3.93 0.07
CA MET A 302 -2.45 3.29 -0.43
C MET A 302 -2.52 1.80 -0.04
N LEU A 303 -1.54 1.30 0.69
CA LEU A 303 -1.38 -0.11 1.05
C LEU A 303 -1.96 -0.43 2.42
N VAL A 304 -2.21 -1.71 2.63
CA VAL A 304 -2.50 -2.32 3.93
C VAL A 304 -1.16 -2.70 4.59
N ALA A 305 -0.43 -1.66 5.05
CA ALA A 305 0.98 -1.78 5.44
C ALA A 305 1.21 -2.71 6.65
N GLY A 306 0.28 -2.76 7.60
CA GLY A 306 0.33 -3.68 8.74
C GLY A 306 0.28 -5.14 8.31
N SER A 307 -0.59 -5.49 7.34
CA SER A 307 -0.69 -6.86 6.81
C SER A 307 0.54 -7.29 6.03
N ALA A 308 1.17 -6.39 5.29
CA ALA A 308 2.45 -6.67 4.63
C ALA A 308 3.54 -6.96 5.67
N ARG A 309 3.62 -6.14 6.72
CA ARG A 309 4.58 -6.29 7.82
C ARG A 309 4.36 -7.59 8.61
N LEU A 310 3.11 -8.01 8.85
CA LEU A 310 2.77 -9.29 9.49
C LEU A 310 3.34 -10.51 8.74
N ARG A 311 3.49 -10.41 7.44
CA ARG A 311 4.06 -11.46 6.58
C ARG A 311 5.55 -11.30 6.34
N GLY A 312 6.23 -10.41 7.06
CA GLY A 312 7.65 -10.10 6.86
C GLY A 312 7.93 -9.41 5.51
N LYS A 313 6.90 -8.90 4.83
CA LYS A 313 7.07 -8.18 3.57
C LYS A 313 7.41 -6.72 3.85
N ARG A 314 8.26 -6.16 3.00
CA ARG A 314 8.57 -4.73 3.06
C ARG A 314 7.63 -3.93 2.16
N PHE A 315 7.34 -2.73 2.62
CA PHE A 315 6.76 -1.76 1.72
C PHE A 315 7.76 -0.67 1.35
N PHE A 316 7.67 -0.19 0.12
CA PHE A 316 8.54 0.84 -0.43
C PHE A 316 7.68 2.03 -0.86
N TYR A 317 8.08 3.23 -0.46
CA TYR A 317 7.26 4.42 -0.58
C TYR A 317 7.82 5.38 -1.63
N SER A 318 7.01 5.80 -2.58
CA SER A 318 7.39 6.81 -3.58
C SER A 318 7.00 8.20 -3.10
N ILE A 319 7.97 9.09 -2.95
CA ILE A 319 7.74 10.49 -2.65
C ILE A 319 7.71 11.23 -3.98
N ASP A 320 6.51 11.49 -4.52
CA ASP A 320 6.26 12.00 -5.86
C ASP A 320 5.46 13.32 -5.88
N GLN A 321 5.43 14.03 -4.75
CA GLN A 321 4.70 15.29 -4.61
C GLN A 321 5.36 16.41 -5.42
N TRP A 322 4.58 17.10 -6.25
CA TRP A 322 5.03 18.20 -7.06
C TRP A 322 5.48 19.40 -6.21
N PRO A 323 6.68 19.95 -6.46
CA PRO A 323 7.23 21.09 -5.72
C PRO A 323 6.67 22.43 -6.25
N HIS A 324 6.89 23.50 -5.50
CA HIS A 324 6.50 24.87 -5.86
C HIS A 324 7.10 25.36 -7.19
N SER A 325 8.26 24.84 -7.57
CA SER A 325 9.00 25.28 -8.78
C SER A 325 8.43 24.74 -10.09
N LEU A 326 7.51 23.79 -10.03
CA LEU A 326 6.93 23.12 -11.19
C LEU A 326 5.40 23.19 -11.16
N LYS A 327 4.78 23.57 -12.30
CA LYS A 327 3.33 23.50 -12.43
C LYS A 327 2.90 22.04 -12.61
N CYS A 328 2.10 21.53 -11.69
CA CYS A 328 1.46 20.24 -11.85
C CYS A 328 0.44 20.29 -12.98
N PRO A 329 0.56 19.45 -14.03
CA PRO A 329 -0.39 19.45 -15.15
C PRO A 329 -1.72 18.80 -14.83
N TYR A 330 -1.83 18.09 -13.69
CA TYR A 330 -2.95 17.23 -13.38
C TYR A 330 -3.89 17.81 -12.34
N ASN A 331 -3.45 18.75 -11.47
CA ASN A 331 -4.28 19.25 -10.40
C ASN A 331 -3.56 20.26 -9.48
N ALA A 332 -4.33 20.79 -8.52
CA ALA A 332 -3.87 21.68 -7.46
C ALA A 332 -2.99 20.99 -6.37
N ASN A 333 -2.72 19.70 -6.45
CA ASN A 333 -1.95 18.94 -5.45
C ASN A 333 -0.43 19.12 -5.60
N TYR A 334 0.04 20.35 -5.60
CA TYR A 334 1.46 20.71 -5.56
C TYR A 334 1.71 21.75 -4.47
N PHE A 335 2.94 21.83 -4.03
CA PHE A 335 3.35 22.86 -3.07
C PHE A 335 3.50 24.20 -3.77
N HIS A 336 3.17 25.28 -3.07
CA HIS A 336 3.14 26.64 -3.63
C HIS A 336 4.38 27.47 -3.26
N THR A 337 5.07 27.10 -2.18
CA THR A 337 6.28 27.79 -1.70
C THR A 337 7.42 26.83 -1.42
N VAL A 338 8.64 27.37 -1.23
CA VAL A 338 9.81 26.59 -0.83
C VAL A 338 9.56 25.91 0.52
N GLU A 339 9.00 26.65 1.47
CA GLU A 339 8.71 26.18 2.83
C GLU A 339 7.70 25.01 2.79
N GLU A 340 6.65 25.14 1.97
CA GLU A 340 5.68 24.05 1.75
C GLU A 340 6.34 22.82 1.13
N THR A 341 7.22 23.03 0.13
CA THR A 341 7.96 21.93 -0.52
C THR A 341 8.83 21.19 0.48
N VAL A 342 9.57 21.92 1.31
CA VAL A 342 10.47 21.34 2.33
C VAL A 342 9.67 20.65 3.42
N ALA A 343 8.66 21.30 4.00
CA ALA A 343 7.86 20.75 5.09
C ALA A 343 7.06 19.52 4.64
N GLY A 344 6.37 19.60 3.49
CA GLY A 344 5.55 18.49 2.99
C GLY A 344 6.39 17.26 2.58
N ASN A 345 7.52 17.45 1.90
CA ASN A 345 8.41 16.34 1.56
C ASN A 345 9.11 15.76 2.79
N THR A 346 9.40 16.58 3.82
CA THR A 346 9.89 16.07 5.12
C THR A 346 8.83 15.20 5.79
N ARG A 347 7.55 15.59 5.77
CA ARG A 347 6.43 14.78 6.26
C ARG A 347 6.36 13.42 5.55
N ASN A 348 6.46 13.43 4.22
CA ASN A 348 6.41 12.21 3.43
C ASN A 348 7.59 11.27 3.74
N ALA A 349 8.79 11.81 3.91
CA ALA A 349 9.95 11.04 4.34
C ALA A 349 9.82 10.53 5.78
N ALA A 350 9.27 11.35 6.69
CA ALA A 350 9.02 10.93 8.07
C ALA A 350 8.02 9.77 8.15
N PHE A 351 6.99 9.76 7.29
CA PHE A 351 6.09 8.62 7.17
C PHE A 351 6.87 7.33 6.85
N ALA A 352 7.74 7.37 5.84
CA ALA A 352 8.55 6.21 5.48
C ALA A 352 9.51 5.78 6.62
N LEU A 353 10.16 6.74 7.28
CA LEU A 353 11.06 6.48 8.41
C LEU A 353 10.34 5.81 9.58
N VAL A 354 9.17 6.32 9.97
CA VAL A 354 8.38 5.82 11.09
C VAL A 354 7.85 4.40 10.81
N HIS A 355 7.41 4.14 9.60
CA HIS A 355 6.92 2.82 9.18
C HIS A 355 8.04 1.86 8.78
N HIS A 356 9.30 2.26 8.89
CA HIS A 356 10.48 1.52 8.42
C HIS A 356 10.33 1.03 6.97
N ALA A 357 9.66 1.83 6.14
CA ALA A 357 9.50 1.60 4.72
C ALA A 357 10.76 2.00 3.97
N GLY A 358 11.16 1.23 2.98
CA GLY A 358 12.08 1.76 1.96
C GLY A 358 11.42 2.93 1.24
N PHE A 359 12.17 3.85 0.69
CA PHE A 359 11.59 4.93 -0.09
C PHE A 359 12.56 5.51 -1.12
N HIS A 360 11.98 6.16 -2.13
CA HIS A 360 12.76 6.94 -3.07
C HIS A 360 12.14 8.33 -3.28
N TRP A 361 13.01 9.29 -3.53
CA TRP A 361 12.67 10.59 -4.05
C TRP A 361 12.32 10.42 -5.52
N PHE A 362 11.01 10.46 -5.84
CA PHE A 362 10.53 10.20 -7.18
C PHE A 362 10.32 11.50 -7.95
N ASP A 363 11.26 11.80 -8.80
CA ASP A 363 11.38 13.04 -9.59
C ASP A 363 10.50 13.04 -10.86
N GLN A 364 9.73 11.97 -11.07
CA GLN A 364 8.91 11.78 -12.28
C GLN A 364 9.68 12.11 -13.57
N TRP A 365 9.48 13.28 -14.14
CA TRP A 365 10.17 13.75 -15.36
C TRP A 365 11.29 14.78 -15.09
N GLY A 366 11.76 14.88 -13.88
CA GLY A 366 12.90 15.71 -13.47
C GLY A 366 12.52 17.07 -12.90
N GLY A 367 13.39 17.57 -12.01
CA GLY A 367 13.32 18.92 -11.48
C GLY A 367 12.66 19.11 -10.13
N PHE A 368 12.14 18.04 -9.49
CA PHE A 368 11.40 18.13 -8.23
C PHE A 368 12.28 18.56 -7.04
N TYR A 369 13.54 18.17 -7.04
CA TYR A 369 14.42 18.28 -5.86
C TYR A 369 15.62 19.22 -6.10
N LYS A 370 15.53 20.13 -7.07
CA LYS A 370 16.63 21.05 -7.44
C LYS A 370 16.80 22.24 -6.50
N ASP A 371 15.78 22.56 -5.72
CA ASP A 371 15.86 23.67 -4.77
C ASP A 371 16.94 23.41 -3.71
N PRO A 372 17.82 24.41 -3.42
CA PRO A 372 18.89 24.25 -2.42
C PRO A 372 18.38 23.88 -1.01
N ALA A 373 17.27 24.48 -0.57
CA ALA A 373 16.69 24.17 0.74
C ALA A 373 16.17 22.74 0.80
N MET A 374 15.60 22.23 -0.30
CA MET A 374 15.20 20.84 -0.39
C MET A 374 16.41 19.90 -0.44
N THR A 375 17.47 20.27 -1.16
CA THR A 375 18.73 19.52 -1.20
C THR A 375 19.33 19.36 0.20
N GLU A 376 19.44 20.46 0.96
CA GLU A 376 19.92 20.43 2.35
C GLU A 376 19.04 19.51 3.23
N ARG A 377 17.72 19.58 3.05
CA ARG A 377 16.78 18.75 3.79
C ARG A 377 16.94 17.26 3.47
N ILE A 378 17.15 16.91 2.19
CA ILE A 378 17.39 15.52 1.77
C ILE A 378 18.66 14.95 2.42
N VAL A 379 19.74 15.73 2.53
CA VAL A 379 20.98 15.32 3.21
C VAL A 379 20.71 14.99 4.67
N LYS A 380 19.99 15.86 5.40
CA LYS A 380 19.63 15.62 6.81
C LYS A 380 18.75 14.37 6.97
N ILE A 381 17.78 14.18 6.08
CA ILE A 381 16.94 12.98 6.08
C ILE A 381 17.76 11.72 5.80
N ALA A 382 18.78 11.79 4.91
CA ALA A 382 19.67 10.68 4.63
C ALA A 382 20.53 10.30 5.86
N GLU A 383 20.97 11.26 6.65
CA GLU A 383 21.66 11.01 7.92
C GLU A 383 20.75 10.33 8.94
N ILE A 384 19.51 10.82 9.08
CA ILE A 384 18.51 10.19 9.95
C ILE A 384 18.23 8.76 9.48
N GLN A 385 17.98 8.56 8.18
CA GLN A 385 17.71 7.24 7.61
C GLN A 385 18.84 6.26 7.90
N LYS A 386 20.11 6.64 7.67
CA LYS A 386 21.27 5.79 7.97
C LYS A 386 21.34 5.40 9.46
N ARG A 387 21.05 6.34 10.35
CA ARG A 387 21.06 6.10 11.80
C ARG A 387 20.02 5.10 12.25
N PHE A 388 18.84 5.09 11.63
CA PHE A 388 17.71 4.23 11.99
C PHE A 388 17.46 3.08 10.99
N ALA A 389 18.33 2.91 10.01
CA ALA A 389 18.15 1.95 8.90
C ALA A 389 17.98 0.48 9.34
N ASN A 390 18.54 0.13 10.49
CA ASN A 390 18.48 -1.23 11.05
C ASN A 390 17.47 -1.37 12.19
N ASP A 391 16.73 -0.30 12.51
CA ASP A 391 15.70 -0.35 13.53
C ASP A 391 14.45 -1.05 12.97
N ASP A 392 14.10 -2.20 13.51
CA ASP A 392 12.85 -2.89 13.18
C ASP A 392 11.76 -2.46 14.15
N THR A 393 10.99 -1.44 13.77
CA THR A 393 9.93 -0.89 14.62
C THR A 393 8.61 -0.80 13.87
N ALA A 394 7.53 -1.28 14.51
CA ALA A 394 6.17 -1.01 14.06
C ALA A 394 5.73 0.40 14.49
N PRO A 395 4.77 1.03 13.80
CA PRO A 395 4.13 2.24 14.27
C PRO A 395 3.56 2.07 15.69
N TYR A 396 3.60 3.13 16.50
CA TYR A 396 2.82 3.20 17.73
C TYR A 396 1.39 3.55 17.33
N ALA A 397 0.44 2.70 17.69
CA ALA A 397 -0.95 2.84 17.26
C ALA A 397 -1.94 2.47 18.37
N ASP A 398 -2.81 3.40 18.73
CA ASP A 398 -3.99 3.15 19.55
C ASP A 398 -5.22 2.84 18.70
N VAL A 399 -5.18 3.19 17.41
CA VAL A 399 -6.25 3.00 16.45
C VAL A 399 -5.83 2.00 15.38
N LEU A 400 -6.68 1.01 15.11
CA LEU A 400 -6.51 0.07 14.02
C LEU A 400 -7.58 0.33 12.96
N ILE A 401 -7.17 0.53 11.71
CA ILE A 401 -8.07 0.62 10.56
C ILE A 401 -8.09 -0.74 9.86
N VAL A 402 -9.27 -1.26 9.61
CA VAL A 402 -9.45 -2.60 9.02
C VAL A 402 -9.92 -2.48 7.58
N ALA A 403 -9.15 -3.06 6.66
CA ALA A 403 -9.52 -3.24 5.26
C ALA A 403 -10.24 -4.58 5.08
N ASP A 404 -11.36 -4.60 4.36
CA ASP A 404 -12.14 -5.82 4.13
C ASP A 404 -12.42 -6.06 2.63
N PRO A 405 -11.56 -6.83 1.93
CA PRO A 405 -11.77 -7.17 0.52
C PRO A 405 -13.11 -7.86 0.23
N ASP A 406 -13.58 -8.74 1.11
CA ASP A 406 -14.85 -9.45 0.91
C ASP A 406 -16.05 -8.49 0.85
N SER A 407 -16.08 -7.50 1.73
CA SER A 407 -17.11 -6.46 1.68
C SER A 407 -16.95 -5.57 0.45
N ALA A 408 -15.71 -5.29 0.04
CA ALA A 408 -15.45 -4.53 -1.16
C ALA A 408 -15.96 -5.25 -2.43
N TYR A 409 -15.80 -6.56 -2.56
CA TYR A 409 -16.37 -7.34 -3.66
C TYR A 409 -17.90 -7.32 -3.69
N GLY A 410 -18.54 -7.09 -2.55
CA GLY A 410 -20.00 -7.02 -2.40
C GLY A 410 -20.63 -5.70 -2.79
N ARG A 411 -19.91 -4.73 -3.35
CA ARG A 411 -20.44 -3.42 -3.70
C ARG A 411 -20.38 -3.12 -5.20
N ILE A 412 -21.18 -2.15 -5.64
CA ILE A 412 -21.14 -1.67 -7.03
C ILE A 412 -19.79 -0.99 -7.35
N ASP A 413 -19.46 -0.96 -8.64
CA ASP A 413 -18.40 -0.11 -9.17
C ASP A 413 -18.94 1.31 -9.45
N PRO A 414 -18.44 2.33 -8.75
CA PRO A 414 -18.88 3.71 -8.97
C PRO A 414 -18.54 4.26 -10.36
N ARG A 415 -17.55 3.69 -11.05
CA ARG A 415 -17.17 4.13 -12.40
C ARG A 415 -18.25 3.83 -13.43
N GLY A 416 -18.90 2.66 -13.34
CA GLY A 416 -20.02 2.29 -14.20
C GLY A 416 -21.23 3.20 -13.99
N ALA A 417 -21.47 3.66 -12.77
CA ALA A 417 -22.56 4.60 -12.45
C ALA A 417 -22.33 6.03 -13.00
N ALA A 418 -21.07 6.40 -13.28
CA ALA A 418 -20.68 7.75 -13.67
C ALA A 418 -20.32 7.91 -15.16
N ASN A 419 -20.67 6.96 -16.04
CA ASN A 419 -20.34 6.97 -17.47
C ASN A 419 -18.85 7.17 -17.78
N GLY A 420 -17.96 6.58 -17.01
CA GLY A 420 -16.51 6.54 -17.28
C GLY A 420 -15.81 7.90 -17.23
N GLN A 421 -16.41 8.95 -16.69
CA GLN A 421 -15.75 10.23 -16.53
C GLN A 421 -14.79 10.21 -15.33
N LYS A 422 -13.51 10.46 -15.59
CA LYS A 422 -12.50 10.66 -14.55
C LYS A 422 -12.97 11.69 -13.53
N GLY A 423 -12.99 11.30 -12.24
CA GLY A 423 -13.26 12.23 -11.15
C GLY A 423 -14.72 12.69 -11.07
N ALA A 424 -15.66 11.91 -11.57
CA ALA A 424 -17.05 12.12 -11.25
C ALA A 424 -17.20 11.96 -9.74
N ALA A 425 -17.49 13.05 -9.06
CA ALA A 425 -17.97 13.01 -7.68
C ALA A 425 -19.13 12.01 -7.63
N CYS A 426 -19.24 11.24 -6.55
CA CYS A 426 -20.43 10.43 -6.31
C CYS A 426 -21.66 11.26 -6.66
N PRO A 427 -22.65 10.72 -7.41
CA PRO A 427 -23.84 11.45 -7.75
C PRO A 427 -24.42 12.13 -6.52
N GLU A 428 -24.86 13.38 -6.67
CA GLU A 428 -25.50 14.12 -5.58
C GLU A 428 -26.65 13.29 -5.02
N GLY A 429 -26.62 12.97 -3.72
CA GLY A 429 -27.59 12.06 -3.09
C GLY A 429 -27.20 10.58 -3.06
N PHE A 430 -26.05 10.19 -3.64
CA PHE A 430 -25.59 8.82 -3.58
C PHE A 430 -24.92 8.48 -2.23
N VAL A 431 -25.17 7.28 -1.78
CA VAL A 431 -25.03 6.80 -0.42
C VAL A 431 -23.58 6.67 0.07
N PRO A 432 -23.42 6.76 1.37
CA PRO A 432 -22.21 6.80 2.19
C PRO A 432 -21.21 5.64 2.05
N ALA A 433 -21.47 4.65 1.20
CA ALA A 433 -20.65 3.43 1.11
C ALA A 433 -19.31 3.58 0.34
N TYR A 434 -19.06 4.72 -0.30
CA TYR A 434 -17.85 4.91 -1.07
C TYR A 434 -16.71 5.52 -0.26
N GLY A 435 -15.54 4.88 -0.32
CA GLY A 435 -14.30 5.43 0.22
C GLY A 435 -14.19 5.47 1.72
N CYS A 436 -15.04 4.73 2.45
CA CYS A 436 -15.02 4.75 3.91
C CYS A 436 -13.62 4.45 4.49
N GLY A 437 -12.92 3.41 4.03
CA GLY A 437 -11.60 3.06 4.55
C GLY A 437 -10.57 4.16 4.32
N GLU A 438 -10.48 4.69 3.11
CA GLU A 438 -9.60 5.81 2.77
C GLU A 438 -9.99 7.08 3.54
N GLU A 439 -11.27 7.41 3.59
CA GLU A 439 -11.76 8.59 4.29
C GLU A 439 -11.51 8.50 5.80
N PHE A 440 -11.66 7.33 6.41
CA PHE A 440 -11.33 7.13 7.82
C PHE A 440 -9.83 7.32 8.06
N ARG A 441 -8.97 6.74 7.22
CA ARG A 441 -7.55 7.00 7.29
C ARG A 441 -7.23 8.49 7.19
N ASN A 442 -7.80 9.19 6.19
CA ASN A 442 -7.56 10.62 5.98
C ASN A 442 -7.98 11.47 7.18
N ARG A 443 -9.08 11.13 7.85
CA ARG A 443 -9.54 11.86 9.04
C ARG A 443 -8.71 11.53 10.26
N ILE A 444 -8.37 10.26 10.46
CA ILE A 444 -7.60 9.79 11.61
C ILE A 444 -6.15 10.31 11.54
N ASN A 445 -5.53 10.38 10.37
CA ASN A 445 -4.16 10.85 10.25
C ASN A 445 -3.98 12.38 10.40
N HIS A 446 -5.08 13.13 10.54
CA HIS A 446 -5.05 14.59 10.75
C HIS A 446 -5.24 15.01 12.21
N ILE A 447 -5.51 14.10 13.13
CA ILE A 447 -6.04 14.45 14.44
C ILE A 447 -5.10 14.21 15.62
N GLY A 448 -3.84 13.87 15.37
CA GLY A 448 -2.82 13.76 16.42
C GLY A 448 -2.81 12.43 17.17
N VAL A 449 -3.28 11.35 16.56
CA VAL A 449 -3.30 9.98 17.10
C VAL A 449 -2.50 9.03 16.21
N GLY A 450 -1.83 8.04 16.81
CA GLY A 450 -1.16 6.97 16.07
C GLY A 450 -2.14 5.90 15.59
N TYR A 451 -1.96 5.42 14.36
CA TYR A 451 -2.79 4.37 13.76
C TYR A 451 -1.97 3.36 12.95
N ASP A 452 -2.56 2.19 12.70
CA ASP A 452 -2.05 1.20 11.75
C ASP A 452 -3.21 0.67 10.89
N ILE A 453 -2.89 -0.01 9.77
CA ILE A 453 -3.86 -0.52 8.81
C ILE A 453 -3.59 -1.99 8.56
N VAL A 454 -4.59 -2.85 8.75
CA VAL A 454 -4.51 -4.30 8.50
C VAL A 454 -5.71 -4.81 7.73
N SER A 455 -5.56 -5.97 7.10
CA SER A 455 -6.66 -6.71 6.53
C SER A 455 -7.50 -7.40 7.60
N PHE A 456 -8.80 -7.59 7.33
CA PHE A 456 -9.72 -8.27 8.25
C PHE A 456 -9.21 -9.68 8.62
N ASP A 457 -8.68 -10.44 7.67
CA ASP A 457 -8.20 -11.81 7.86
C ASP A 457 -6.98 -11.94 8.77
N ASP A 458 -6.36 -10.82 9.10
CA ASP A 458 -5.21 -10.77 10.01
C ASP A 458 -5.61 -10.52 11.48
N LEU A 459 -6.85 -10.11 11.75
CA LEU A 459 -7.32 -9.79 13.11
C LEU A 459 -7.18 -10.94 14.09
N ALA A 460 -7.38 -12.18 13.63
CA ALA A 460 -7.22 -13.37 14.46
C ALA A 460 -5.76 -13.81 14.63
N LYS A 461 -4.81 -13.22 13.88
CA LYS A 461 -3.40 -13.62 13.83
C LYS A 461 -2.50 -12.66 14.65
N MET A 462 -3.06 -11.55 15.15
CA MET A 462 -2.30 -10.49 15.80
C MET A 462 -2.76 -10.21 17.22
N ASP A 463 -1.88 -9.63 18.04
CA ASP A 463 -2.24 -9.11 19.34
C ASP A 463 -2.97 -7.76 19.18
N LEU A 464 -4.25 -7.72 19.56
CA LEU A 464 -5.08 -6.53 19.51
C LEU A 464 -5.08 -5.75 20.83
N SER A 465 -4.36 -6.20 21.85
CA SER A 465 -4.37 -5.57 23.20
C SER A 465 -3.90 -4.10 23.22
N PRO A 466 -3.01 -3.63 22.33
CA PRO A 466 -2.60 -2.23 22.31
C PRO A 466 -3.68 -1.28 21.77
N PHE A 467 -4.59 -1.79 20.91
CA PHE A 467 -5.57 -0.94 20.27
C PHE A 467 -6.76 -0.63 21.19
N ARG A 468 -7.07 0.65 21.31
CA ARG A 468 -8.21 1.18 22.06
C ARG A 468 -9.45 1.30 21.17
N ALA A 469 -9.24 1.63 19.90
CA ALA A 469 -10.29 1.75 18.91
C ALA A 469 -9.95 0.96 17.63
N ILE A 470 -10.96 0.32 17.06
CA ILE A 470 -10.86 -0.43 15.80
C ILE A 470 -11.89 0.13 14.84
N ALA A 471 -11.43 0.70 13.72
CA ALA A 471 -12.26 1.28 12.67
C ALA A 471 -12.60 0.21 11.63
N LEU A 472 -13.84 -0.21 11.64
CA LEU A 472 -14.43 -1.25 10.78
C LEU A 472 -15.33 -0.59 9.73
N SER A 473 -14.78 0.39 9.01
CA SER A 473 -15.53 1.29 8.12
C SER A 473 -16.29 0.58 7.02
N ASP A 474 -15.70 -0.48 6.44
CA ASP A 474 -16.16 -1.15 5.22
C ASP A 474 -16.62 -2.59 5.46
N VAL A 475 -16.84 -3.01 6.70
CA VAL A 475 -17.20 -4.39 7.05
C VAL A 475 -18.70 -4.61 6.94
N TRP A 476 -19.20 -4.69 5.72
CA TRP A 476 -20.65 -4.87 5.43
C TRP A 476 -21.03 -6.33 5.23
N THR A 477 -20.07 -7.17 4.87
CA THR A 477 -20.26 -8.62 4.79
C THR A 477 -19.62 -9.29 6.02
N ILE A 478 -20.46 -9.81 6.91
CA ILE A 478 -20.03 -10.52 8.11
C ILE A 478 -20.57 -11.94 8.06
N SER A 479 -19.77 -12.85 7.47
CA SER A 479 -20.06 -14.29 7.48
C SER A 479 -20.04 -14.85 8.90
N PRO A 480 -20.54 -16.08 9.14
CA PRO A 480 -20.44 -16.74 10.44
C PRO A 480 -18.99 -16.83 10.96
N GLU A 481 -18.02 -17.05 10.08
CA GLU A 481 -16.58 -17.11 10.39
C GLU A 481 -16.06 -15.74 10.82
N LYS A 482 -16.37 -14.67 10.06
CA LYS A 482 -16.02 -13.30 10.42
C LYS A 482 -16.70 -12.88 11.72
N ALA A 483 -17.96 -13.24 11.92
CA ALA A 483 -18.67 -12.99 13.17
C ALA A 483 -17.98 -13.64 14.38
N LYS A 484 -17.40 -14.84 14.18
CA LYS A 484 -16.60 -15.50 15.23
C LYS A 484 -15.32 -14.71 15.52
N VAL A 485 -14.57 -14.31 14.49
CA VAL A 485 -13.34 -13.49 14.66
C VAL A 485 -13.65 -12.18 15.40
N LEU A 486 -14.72 -11.47 15.00
CA LEU A 486 -15.14 -10.25 15.66
C LEU A 486 -15.40 -10.46 17.17
N ARG A 487 -16.20 -11.47 17.52
CA ARG A 487 -16.53 -11.75 18.94
C ARG A 487 -15.33 -12.23 19.74
N ASP A 488 -14.51 -13.11 19.18
CA ASP A 488 -13.44 -13.76 19.95
C ASP A 488 -12.21 -12.85 20.13
N HIS A 489 -11.95 -11.96 19.15
CA HIS A 489 -10.70 -11.18 19.11
C HIS A 489 -10.91 -9.66 19.22
N VAL A 490 -11.97 -9.11 18.61
CA VAL A 490 -12.13 -7.66 18.39
C VAL A 490 -13.04 -7.03 19.42
N LEU A 491 -14.28 -7.52 19.58
CA LEU A 491 -15.38 -6.90 20.31
C LEU A 491 -15.36 -7.29 21.79
N LYS A 492 -14.31 -6.86 22.49
CA LYS A 492 -14.07 -7.17 23.92
C LYS A 492 -13.06 -6.20 24.54
N ASP A 493 -12.74 -6.40 25.81
CA ASP A 493 -11.68 -5.70 26.58
C ASP A 493 -11.89 -4.17 26.62
N GLY A 494 -13.15 -3.71 26.60
CA GLY A 494 -13.52 -2.30 26.64
C GLY A 494 -13.21 -1.52 25.37
N ARG A 495 -12.82 -2.19 24.26
CA ARG A 495 -12.51 -1.53 22.98
C ARG A 495 -13.69 -0.82 22.38
N THR A 496 -13.40 0.19 21.57
CA THR A 496 -14.40 0.91 20.78
C THR A 496 -14.30 0.45 19.32
N ALA A 497 -15.36 -0.18 18.79
CA ALA A 497 -15.50 -0.50 17.38
C ALA A 497 -16.25 0.64 16.68
N ILE A 498 -15.68 1.15 15.56
CA ILE A 498 -16.25 2.28 14.81
C ILE A 498 -16.76 1.75 13.47
N TRP A 499 -18.05 1.87 13.26
CA TRP A 499 -18.77 1.34 12.10
C TRP A 499 -19.32 2.45 11.23
N ALA A 500 -19.38 2.20 9.92
CA ALA A 500 -20.06 3.07 8.99
C ALA A 500 -21.05 2.31 8.12
N TYR A 501 -22.11 3.00 7.69
CA TYR A 501 -23.15 2.59 6.76
C TYR A 501 -23.95 1.37 7.23
N ALA A 502 -23.58 0.15 6.82
CA ALA A 502 -24.41 -1.05 6.99
C ALA A 502 -23.62 -2.27 7.51
N PRO A 503 -23.01 -2.22 8.73
CA PRO A 503 -22.21 -3.32 9.24
C PRO A 503 -22.99 -4.62 9.28
N GLY A 504 -22.47 -5.67 8.61
CA GLY A 504 -23.05 -6.99 8.57
C GLY A 504 -24.39 -7.12 7.86
N VAL A 505 -24.80 -6.14 7.03
CA VAL A 505 -26.02 -6.24 6.23
C VAL A 505 -26.05 -7.51 5.39
N SER A 506 -24.89 -7.97 4.92
CA SER A 506 -24.70 -9.26 4.27
C SER A 506 -24.06 -10.27 5.24
N ASP A 507 -24.56 -11.51 5.26
CA ASP A 507 -23.90 -12.65 5.89
C ASP A 507 -23.11 -13.52 4.88
N GLY A 508 -22.96 -13.03 3.65
CA GLY A 508 -22.38 -13.76 2.53
C GLY A 508 -23.39 -14.64 1.76
N LYS A 509 -24.64 -14.72 2.23
CA LYS A 509 -25.71 -15.51 1.58
C LYS A 509 -26.97 -14.71 1.34
N THR A 510 -27.32 -13.81 2.24
CA THR A 510 -28.56 -13.01 2.22
C THR A 510 -28.27 -11.60 2.74
N LEU A 511 -29.16 -10.67 2.39
CA LEU A 511 -29.19 -9.31 2.91
C LEU A 511 -30.27 -9.16 3.98
N ASP A 512 -29.94 -8.48 5.08
CA ASP A 512 -30.86 -8.12 6.14
C ASP A 512 -30.36 -6.87 6.89
N ALA A 513 -31.06 -5.76 6.72
CA ALA A 513 -30.75 -4.50 7.42
C ALA A 513 -30.85 -4.60 8.95
N GLY A 514 -31.64 -5.55 9.47
CA GLY A 514 -31.79 -5.78 10.91
C GLY A 514 -30.49 -6.26 11.57
N ARG A 515 -29.57 -6.84 10.80
CA ARG A 515 -28.24 -7.25 11.32
C ARG A 515 -27.37 -6.08 11.77
N VAL A 516 -27.62 -4.88 11.26
CA VAL A 516 -26.90 -3.67 11.72
C VAL A 516 -27.06 -3.50 13.23
N HIS A 517 -28.23 -3.77 13.77
CA HIS A 517 -28.48 -3.69 15.21
C HIS A 517 -27.55 -4.61 16.03
N THR A 518 -27.24 -5.79 15.51
CA THR A 518 -26.33 -6.75 16.18
C THR A 518 -24.94 -6.18 16.36
N TRP A 519 -24.43 -5.39 15.40
CA TRP A 519 -23.05 -4.89 15.39
C TRP A 519 -22.92 -3.45 15.86
N ALA A 520 -23.93 -2.63 15.62
CA ALA A 520 -23.92 -1.21 15.96
C ALA A 520 -24.73 -0.87 17.23
N GLY A 521 -25.58 -1.78 17.68
CA GLY A 521 -26.47 -1.54 18.81
C GLY A 521 -27.61 -0.54 18.54
N VAL A 522 -27.77 -0.15 17.27
CA VAL A 522 -28.81 0.75 16.75
C VAL A 522 -29.30 0.27 15.41
N ASP A 523 -30.45 0.74 14.97
CA ASP A 523 -31.05 0.33 13.70
C ASP A 523 -30.35 0.98 12.49
N PHE A 524 -30.44 0.30 11.34
CA PHE A 524 -29.98 0.83 10.07
C PHE A 524 -30.61 2.20 9.77
N LYS A 525 -29.82 3.14 9.26
CA LYS A 525 -30.20 4.55 9.01
C LYS A 525 -30.47 5.37 10.27
N THR A 526 -30.08 4.93 11.45
CA THR A 526 -30.09 5.80 12.62
C THR A 526 -29.22 7.04 12.32
N PRO A 527 -29.79 8.27 12.42
CA PRO A 527 -29.06 9.49 12.04
C PRO A 527 -28.05 9.90 13.10
N GLY A 528 -27.06 10.65 12.68
CA GLY A 528 -26.00 11.16 13.54
C GLY A 528 -24.95 10.10 13.90
N VAL A 529 -24.00 10.50 14.71
CA VAL A 529 -23.00 9.58 15.29
C VAL A 529 -23.49 9.11 16.64
N THR A 530 -23.79 7.81 16.76
CA THR A 530 -24.26 7.20 17.99
C THR A 530 -23.14 6.44 18.69
N THR A 531 -23.21 6.33 20.02
CA THR A 531 -22.34 5.47 20.82
C THR A 531 -23.18 4.59 21.71
N THR A 532 -23.07 3.28 21.55
CA THR A 532 -23.84 2.28 22.30
C THR A 532 -22.90 1.43 23.14
N ALA A 533 -23.24 1.27 24.43
CA ALA A 533 -22.54 0.32 25.28
C ALA A 533 -23.00 -1.11 24.93
N MET A 534 -22.05 -1.96 24.61
CA MET A 534 -22.26 -3.36 24.30
C MET A 534 -21.72 -4.25 25.43
N ASP A 535 -21.80 -5.57 25.27
CA ASP A 535 -21.25 -6.50 26.26
C ASP A 535 -19.71 -6.55 26.19
N GLY A 536 -19.06 -5.82 27.08
CA GLY A 536 -17.61 -5.75 27.22
C GLY A 536 -16.89 -4.86 26.18
N TRP A 537 -17.61 -4.09 25.35
CA TRP A 537 -17.07 -3.16 24.33
C TRP A 537 -18.04 -2.02 24.04
N LYS A 538 -17.67 -1.10 23.15
CA LYS A 538 -18.53 0.02 22.72
C LYS A 538 -18.66 0.02 21.20
N ALA A 539 -19.85 0.22 20.68
CA ALA A 539 -20.10 0.49 19.27
C ALA A 539 -20.23 2.00 19.05
N VAL A 540 -19.51 2.53 18.11
CA VAL A 540 -19.74 3.86 17.52
C VAL A 540 -20.24 3.62 16.10
N TYR A 541 -21.35 4.25 15.73
CA TYR A 541 -21.98 4.06 14.43
C TYR A 541 -22.33 5.39 13.80
N ALA A 542 -22.05 5.51 12.51
CA ALA A 542 -22.52 6.57 11.64
C ALA A 542 -23.12 5.94 10.37
N TYR A 543 -24.42 6.19 10.11
CA TYR A 543 -24.99 5.80 8.82
C TYR A 543 -24.28 6.50 7.67
N ASP A 544 -24.10 7.80 7.77
CA ASP A 544 -23.28 8.58 6.86
C ASP A 544 -21.88 8.79 7.47
N TYR A 545 -20.85 8.16 6.89
CA TYR A 545 -19.46 8.30 7.38
C TYR A 545 -18.99 9.77 7.42
N ARG A 546 -19.61 10.67 6.63
CA ARG A 546 -19.29 12.10 6.60
C ARG A 546 -19.58 12.80 7.92
N GLU A 547 -20.48 12.26 8.73
CA GLU A 547 -20.80 12.75 10.08
C GLU A 547 -19.66 12.48 11.09
N LEU A 548 -18.77 11.51 10.80
CA LEU A 548 -17.53 11.28 11.53
C LEU A 548 -16.46 12.29 11.07
N THR A 549 -16.71 13.59 11.28
CA THR A 549 -15.72 14.64 10.99
C THR A 549 -14.42 14.44 11.78
N PRO A 550 -13.30 15.07 11.44
CA PRO A 550 -12.07 15.00 12.24
C PRO A 550 -12.27 15.34 13.72
N GLU A 551 -13.10 16.35 14.03
CA GLU A 551 -13.45 16.72 15.40
C GLU A 551 -14.24 15.63 16.10
N LYS A 552 -15.21 15.02 15.40
CA LYS A 552 -16.01 13.92 15.95
C LYS A 552 -15.19 12.66 16.15
N PHE A 553 -14.27 12.34 15.23
CA PHE A 553 -13.29 11.27 15.45
C PHE A 553 -12.43 11.54 16.68
N ARG A 554 -11.95 12.77 16.84
CA ARG A 554 -11.14 13.15 18.01
C ARG A 554 -11.91 12.98 19.32
N GLU A 555 -13.17 13.38 19.35
CA GLU A 555 -14.08 13.17 20.50
C GLU A 555 -14.24 11.68 20.84
N VAL A 556 -14.58 10.86 19.82
CA VAL A 556 -14.78 9.41 19.96
C VAL A 556 -13.51 8.73 20.44
N LEU A 557 -12.37 9.05 19.86
CA LEU A 557 -11.09 8.40 20.19
C LEU A 557 -10.56 8.83 21.56
N LYS A 558 -10.82 10.07 22.00
CA LYS A 558 -10.56 10.49 23.39
C LYS A 558 -11.42 9.69 24.38
N ALA A 559 -12.69 9.50 24.08
CA ALA A 559 -13.60 8.67 24.90
C ALA A 559 -13.24 7.18 24.89
N ALA A 560 -12.52 6.71 23.87
CA ALA A 560 -11.95 5.36 23.79
C ALA A 560 -10.64 5.22 24.59
N GLY A 561 -10.05 6.32 25.07
CA GLY A 561 -8.78 6.33 25.80
C GLY A 561 -7.53 6.28 24.92
N CYS A 562 -7.66 6.69 23.65
CA CYS A 562 -6.50 6.85 22.76
C CYS A 562 -5.61 8.01 23.21
N HIS A 563 -4.31 7.86 23.05
CA HIS A 563 -3.34 8.91 23.36
C HIS A 563 -3.27 9.92 22.22
N PHE A 564 -3.37 11.20 22.57
CA PHE A 564 -3.19 12.32 21.64
C PHE A 564 -1.87 13.01 21.91
N TRP A 565 -1.02 13.08 20.89
CA TRP A 565 0.31 13.66 20.95
C TRP A 565 0.30 15.20 20.97
N MET A 566 -0.81 15.80 20.50
CA MET A 566 -1.01 17.24 20.38
C MET A 566 -2.40 17.65 20.83
N ASP A 567 -2.54 18.85 21.39
CA ASP A 567 -3.84 19.41 21.73
C ASP A 567 -4.66 19.76 20.49
N GLU A 568 -3.98 20.22 19.43
CA GLU A 568 -4.63 20.54 18.19
C GLU A 568 -4.68 19.32 17.24
N PRO A 569 -5.64 19.30 16.31
CA PRO A 569 -5.70 18.30 15.25
C PRO A 569 -4.61 18.56 14.22
N VAL A 570 -3.51 17.83 14.30
CA VAL A 570 -2.37 17.86 13.37
C VAL A 570 -1.88 16.46 13.04
N PRO A 571 -1.31 16.23 11.86
CA PRO A 571 -0.69 14.96 11.53
C PRO A 571 0.47 14.58 12.46
N VAL A 572 0.39 13.38 13.00
CA VAL A 572 1.44 12.78 13.83
C VAL A 572 1.78 11.40 13.31
N MET A 573 3.06 11.10 13.20
CA MET A 573 3.58 9.79 12.81
C MET A 573 4.56 9.33 13.87
N VAL A 574 4.36 8.15 14.40
CA VAL A 574 5.11 7.74 15.58
C VAL A 574 5.41 6.25 15.60
N ASN A 575 6.61 5.92 16.04
CA ASN A 575 7.01 4.56 16.42
C ASN A 575 7.75 4.60 17.77
N ARG A 576 8.47 3.53 18.12
CA ARG A 576 9.19 3.43 19.42
C ARG A 576 10.23 4.51 19.65
N ARG A 577 10.81 5.04 18.59
CA ARG A 577 11.99 5.92 18.65
C ARG A 577 11.76 7.25 17.96
N LEU A 578 10.90 7.28 16.96
CA LEU A 578 10.66 8.44 16.12
C LEU A 578 9.26 8.99 16.36
N LEU A 579 9.17 10.29 16.53
CA LEU A 579 7.95 11.09 16.54
C LEU A 579 8.08 12.18 15.49
N SER A 580 7.19 12.21 14.51
CA SER A 580 7.11 13.31 13.56
C SER A 580 5.78 14.04 13.69
N ILE A 581 5.86 15.35 13.64
CA ILE A 581 4.70 16.26 13.73
C ILE A 581 4.77 17.19 12.54
N HIS A 582 3.66 17.31 11.80
CA HIS A 582 3.52 18.22 10.68
C HIS A 582 2.45 19.26 10.97
N VAL A 583 2.78 20.56 10.76
CA VAL A 583 1.88 21.67 11.01
C VAL A 583 1.81 22.61 9.81
N LYS A 584 0.61 23.15 9.54
CA LYS A 584 0.40 24.20 8.54
C LYS A 584 0.75 25.58 9.08
N ALA A 585 0.31 25.88 10.28
CA ALA A 585 0.58 27.15 10.96
C ALA A 585 1.59 26.93 12.09
N GLY A 586 2.60 27.78 12.17
CA GLY A 586 3.62 27.74 13.20
C GLY A 586 3.13 28.21 14.57
N GLY A 587 4.06 28.34 15.50
CA GLY A 587 3.84 28.78 16.86
C GLY A 587 4.38 27.80 17.88
N ARG A 588 4.35 28.20 19.15
CA ARG A 588 4.74 27.37 20.28
C ARG A 588 3.64 26.38 20.60
N ARG A 589 3.98 25.09 20.71
CA ARG A 589 3.01 24.00 20.90
C ARG A 589 3.48 23.00 21.92
N ALA A 590 2.53 22.52 22.73
CA ALA A 590 2.75 21.41 23.65
C ALA A 590 2.66 20.08 22.92
N VAL A 591 3.58 19.18 23.28
CA VAL A 591 3.63 17.79 22.78
C VAL A 591 3.53 16.86 23.99
N HIS A 592 2.58 15.93 23.95
CA HIS A 592 2.30 14.98 25.02
C HIS A 592 2.90 13.62 24.69
N LEU A 593 3.70 13.07 25.59
CA LEU A 593 4.30 11.74 25.45
C LEU A 593 3.47 10.71 26.22
N PRO A 594 3.32 9.46 25.75
CA PRO A 594 2.48 8.47 26.42
C PRO A 594 3.04 8.03 27.78
N ARG A 595 4.29 8.39 28.07
CA ARG A 595 4.99 8.15 29.32
C ARG A 595 6.28 8.97 29.41
N LYS A 596 6.89 8.92 30.59
CA LYS A 596 8.13 9.64 30.89
C LYS A 596 9.25 9.23 29.93
N CYS A 597 9.80 10.21 29.22
CA CYS A 597 10.88 10.10 28.26
C CYS A 597 12.16 10.66 28.88
N ALA A 598 13.25 9.93 28.79
CA ALA A 598 14.53 10.37 29.31
C ALA A 598 15.11 11.54 28.51
N LYS A 599 14.88 11.52 27.17
CA LYS A 599 15.42 12.58 26.29
C LYS A 599 14.61 12.66 24.99
N VAL A 600 14.36 13.90 24.56
CA VAL A 600 13.78 14.24 23.24
C VAL A 600 14.79 15.05 22.45
N VAL A 601 15.10 14.62 21.23
CA VAL A 601 16.06 15.26 20.32
C VAL A 601 15.40 15.62 19.00
N ASP A 602 15.40 16.89 18.62
CA ASP A 602 15.07 17.33 17.26
C ASP A 602 16.19 16.87 16.31
N LEU A 603 15.90 15.88 15.48
CA LEU A 603 16.89 15.23 14.61
C LEU A 603 17.31 16.11 13.43
N LEU A 604 16.44 17.02 12.97
CA LEU A 604 16.74 17.89 11.85
C LEU A 604 17.74 19.01 12.24
N ASN A 605 17.77 19.38 13.54
CA ASN A 605 18.63 20.44 14.05
C ASN A 605 19.67 19.93 15.05
N GLY A 606 19.65 18.63 15.42
CA GLY A 606 20.56 18.03 16.40
C GLY A 606 20.37 18.57 17.83
N ARG A 607 19.25 19.24 18.13
CA ARG A 607 19.00 19.96 19.39
C ARG A 607 18.26 19.06 20.39
N VAL A 608 18.76 18.99 21.62
CA VAL A 608 17.99 18.42 22.75
C VAL A 608 16.86 19.37 23.07
N VAL A 609 15.62 18.92 22.94
CA VAL A 609 14.42 19.71 23.20
C VAL A 609 13.99 19.62 24.66
N ALA A 610 14.02 18.41 25.20
CA ALA A 610 13.63 18.15 26.58
C ALA A 610 14.34 16.92 27.15
N THR A 611 14.38 16.85 28.48
CA THR A 611 14.89 15.71 29.24
C THR A 611 13.96 15.40 30.40
N ASP A 612 13.84 14.12 30.75
CA ASP A 612 13.11 13.63 31.92
C ASP A 612 11.65 14.14 31.99
N CYS A 613 10.93 14.09 30.88
CA CYS A 613 9.63 14.73 30.69
C CYS A 613 8.54 13.75 30.22
N THR A 614 7.28 14.09 30.52
CA THR A 614 6.06 13.52 29.90
C THR A 614 5.47 14.48 28.85
N ASP A 615 5.83 15.77 28.97
CA ASP A 615 5.35 16.82 28.08
C ASP A 615 6.51 17.74 27.74
N PHE A 616 6.51 18.31 26.56
CA PHE A 616 7.47 19.34 26.19
C PHE A 616 6.84 20.36 25.25
N GLU A 617 7.44 21.53 25.13
CA GLU A 617 7.03 22.54 24.18
C GLU A 617 8.13 22.79 23.14
N ASP A 618 7.74 23.05 21.91
CA ASP A 618 8.67 23.46 20.87
C ASP A 618 8.04 24.50 19.94
N ASP A 619 8.89 25.29 19.26
CA ASP A 619 8.47 26.32 18.31
C ASP A 619 8.49 25.75 16.90
N PHE A 620 7.37 25.85 16.22
CA PHE A 620 7.19 25.41 14.82
C PHE A 620 7.15 26.62 13.89
N GLN A 621 7.73 26.48 12.71
CA GLN A 621 7.60 27.43 11.61
C GLN A 621 6.24 27.26 10.89
N SER A 622 5.91 28.15 9.94
CA SER A 622 4.70 28.07 9.11
C SER A 622 5.08 27.90 7.63
N PRO A 623 4.87 26.70 7.02
CA PRO A 623 4.61 25.40 7.64
C PRO A 623 5.88 24.75 8.18
N ASP A 624 5.72 23.67 8.95
CA ASP A 624 6.86 22.91 9.48
C ASP A 624 6.59 21.40 9.54
N THR A 625 7.65 20.63 9.49
CA THR A 625 7.68 19.22 9.88
C THR A 625 8.91 18.95 10.72
N LYS A 626 8.69 18.52 11.95
CA LYS A 626 9.76 18.10 12.84
C LYS A 626 9.84 16.60 12.96
N ILE A 627 11.05 16.09 13.18
CA ILE A 627 11.32 14.68 13.43
C ILE A 627 12.10 14.60 14.73
N TYR A 628 11.52 14.02 15.75
CA TYR A 628 12.15 13.84 17.05
C TYR A 628 12.57 12.39 17.26
N GLU A 629 13.72 12.18 17.88
CA GLU A 629 14.03 10.93 18.57
C GLU A 629 13.52 11.01 19.99
N THR A 630 12.70 10.05 20.40
CA THR A 630 12.22 9.88 21.78
C THR A 630 12.91 8.70 22.43
N ILE A 631 13.68 8.95 23.48
CA ILE A 631 14.49 7.96 24.22
C ILE A 631 13.81 7.67 25.53
N TYR A 632 13.14 6.53 25.63
CA TYR A 632 12.48 6.06 26.85
C TYR A 632 13.42 5.19 27.68
N ALA A 633 13.32 5.26 29.02
CA ALA A 633 14.08 4.39 29.92
C ALA A 633 13.69 2.91 29.76
N GLU A 634 12.38 2.67 29.53
CA GLU A 634 11.84 1.38 29.11
C GLU A 634 11.07 1.56 27.80
N ALA A 635 11.34 0.72 26.80
CA ALA A 635 10.65 0.82 25.52
C ALA A 635 9.12 0.71 25.67
N PRO A 636 8.31 1.54 24.95
CA PRO A 636 6.85 1.38 24.93
C PRO A 636 6.46 -0.04 24.51
N ARG A 637 5.39 -0.61 25.07
CA ARG A 637 4.86 -1.91 24.65
C ARG A 637 4.37 -1.78 23.21
N HIS A 638 4.67 -2.78 22.38
CA HIS A 638 4.33 -2.79 20.96
C HIS A 638 3.64 -4.07 20.53
N VAL A 639 2.85 -3.93 19.46
CA VAL A 639 1.99 -4.92 18.84
C VAL A 639 2.75 -6.07 18.19
N PHE A 640 4.01 -5.89 17.82
CA PHE A 640 4.78 -6.88 17.10
C PHE A 640 6.07 -7.24 17.84
N ARG A 641 6.24 -8.52 18.18
CA ARG A 641 7.52 -9.09 18.59
C ARG A 641 8.12 -9.85 17.42
N PRO A 642 9.43 -9.74 17.15
CA PRO A 642 10.11 -10.56 16.14
C PRO A 642 9.93 -12.08 16.37
N THR A 643 9.70 -12.51 17.60
CA THR A 643 9.44 -13.92 17.97
C THR A 643 8.17 -14.50 17.34
N ASP A 644 7.19 -13.67 17.00
CA ASP A 644 5.96 -14.13 16.37
C ASP A 644 6.21 -14.52 14.90
N PHE A 645 7.27 -13.99 14.28
CA PHE A 645 7.70 -14.32 12.92
C PHE A 645 8.41 -15.68 12.84
N GLU A 646 9.26 -16.03 13.80
CA GLU A 646 9.97 -17.32 13.79
C GLU A 646 9.01 -18.51 13.92
N ASP A 647 7.96 -18.39 14.70
CA ASP A 647 6.96 -19.45 14.88
C ASP A 647 6.01 -19.59 13.69
N GLY A 648 5.64 -18.50 13.02
CA GLY A 648 4.86 -18.52 11.78
C GLY A 648 5.62 -19.20 10.64
N PHE A 649 6.92 -18.93 10.48
CA PHE A 649 7.79 -19.55 9.47
C PHE A 649 7.99 -21.04 9.74
N LYS A 650 8.20 -21.42 11.01
CA LYS A 650 8.35 -22.84 11.41
C LYS A 650 7.07 -23.64 11.16
N ARG A 651 5.88 -23.07 11.40
CA ARG A 651 4.59 -23.73 11.16
C ARG A 651 4.31 -23.89 9.66
N SER A 652 4.65 -22.90 8.82
CA SER A 652 4.49 -23.00 7.36
C SER A 652 5.46 -24.02 6.74
N ALA A 653 6.66 -24.15 7.27
CA ALA A 653 7.63 -25.16 6.83
C ALA A 653 7.26 -26.59 7.23
N VAL A 654 6.61 -26.76 8.40
CA VAL A 654 6.10 -28.06 8.86
C VAL A 654 4.88 -28.50 8.05
N ALA A 655 3.93 -27.59 7.76
CA ALA A 655 2.76 -27.88 6.93
C ALA A 655 3.13 -28.24 5.48
N LYS A 656 4.23 -27.69 4.94
CA LYS A 656 4.75 -28.10 3.61
C LYS A 656 5.42 -29.47 3.63
N LYS A 657 6.05 -29.87 4.74
CA LYS A 657 6.60 -31.23 4.87
C LYS A 657 5.53 -32.29 4.95
N GLU A 658 4.42 -32.00 5.62
CA GLU A 658 3.29 -32.93 5.72
C GLU A 658 2.52 -33.07 4.41
N LYS A 659 2.35 -31.98 3.62
CA LYS A 659 1.74 -32.06 2.29
C LYS A 659 2.63 -32.74 1.26
N GLY A 660 3.93 -32.53 1.27
CA GLY A 660 4.87 -33.17 0.34
C GLY A 660 5.09 -34.67 0.61
N GLN A 661 4.74 -35.16 1.80
CA GLN A 661 4.74 -36.60 2.10
C GLN A 661 3.47 -37.31 1.64
N MET A 662 2.32 -36.61 1.56
CA MET A 662 1.06 -37.17 1.06
C MET A 662 0.98 -37.26 -0.48
N GLU A 663 1.78 -36.52 -1.21
CA GLU A 663 1.83 -36.55 -2.68
C GLU A 663 2.81 -37.62 -3.25
N ASN A 664 3.65 -38.23 -2.40
CA ASN A 664 4.58 -39.31 -2.82
C ASN A 664 4.10 -40.71 -2.51
N ASP A 665 2.90 -40.89 -1.92
CA ASP A 665 2.30 -42.18 -1.58
C ASP A 665 1.04 -42.53 -2.43
N HIS A 666 0.92 -41.91 -3.63
CA HIS A 666 -0.10 -42.30 -4.63
C HIS A 666 0.52 -42.48 -6.01
#